data_33ed3fce6be212a913ad7645b82de24c
#
_entry.id   33ed3fce6be212a913ad7645b82de24c
#
_cell.length_a   1.000
_cell.length_b   1.000
_cell.length_c   1.000
_cell.angle_alpha   90.00
_cell.angle_beta   90.00
_cell.angle_gamma   90.00
#
_symmetry.space_group_name_H-M   'P 1'
#
loop_
_entity.id
_entity.type
_entity.pdbx_description
1 polymer ?
#
loop_
_entity_poly.entity_id
_entity_poly.type
_entity_poly.pdbx_seq_one_letter_code
_entity_poly.pdbx_strand_id
1 'polypeptide(L)'
;MLVLFEATVCCQTVKPRAAARTCRVINPSTAAYFSTAFSQNCIMPESVYNDTEALNSWFLDTCQTAIDIAAPLKIRRTKTKSEPWLNESTRASRQQCRRAERKWKKDKLQVSFQILRDCWRHYQSTVREAKRKYFSDIVLLNSCKPRVLFKVINSALNAPPTVAIDASLAVCENFLHFFIDKVFSARALISPPGFDPSVFVPCSAVLDTFEPVTLPFVQEIVDHLKPSGSPGDTVPPRLLKEVFPTIGPSFTAVINSSLSSGVVPVNFKHAVVQPLLKKPGLDPTVLANFRPISKLPFLSKILEKIVYSQLMDFINEHNIIEIFQSGFKTLHSTESALLRVFNDIFLATDSGHCVVLVLLDLTAAFDTVDHKILITRLEQWVGISGTALEWFRSYLSQRTFCVGLADSVSSTAPLSHGVPQGSVLGLLLFSLYLLPLGSILRKHGIYFHCYADDSQIYVPLRKSDSYCVKPLLACLHDIKAWMSLNFLNFNEKKTEVMVFSGSGTSVTPLVDLGSLAQYHKQIITNLGVKVDTDLKFDNQINAVVKSSFFQLRQLAKIKPVLQKQHFETVIHAFVTTRLDYCNALYLGVNGSSIARLQLVQNAAARLLTGTRKYEHISPILASLHWLPVHFRIQFKLLLFAFKALNGLAPPYLAELLHPYIPSRSLRSADQLLLRVPRTRLKLRGERAFAVAAPKLWNALPLHIRQVSSLFHFKSLLKTHLFTLAFNTR
;
A
#
# COMPACT_ATOMS: atom_id res chain seq x y z
N MET A 1 -23.70 -14.26 52.65
CA MET A 1 -22.32 -14.16 53.15
C MET A 1 -21.49 -13.46 52.07
N LEU A 2 -21.38 -12.13 52.16
CA LEU A 2 -20.62 -11.28 51.23
C LEU A 2 -19.25 -11.09 51.85
N VAL A 3 -18.21 -11.63 51.22
CA VAL A 3 -16.80 -11.39 51.61
C VAL A 3 -16.36 -10.13 50.87
N LEU A 4 -16.18 -9.05 51.62
CA LEU A 4 -15.50 -7.82 51.18
C LEU A 4 -14.00 -8.04 51.20
N PHE A 5 -13.34 -8.02 50.06
CA PHE A 5 -11.90 -7.89 49.96
C PHE A 5 -11.53 -6.40 49.89
N GLU A 6 -10.95 -5.85 50.96
CA GLU A 6 -10.20 -4.59 50.91
C GLU A 6 -8.79 -4.89 50.41
N ALA A 7 -8.49 -4.50 49.21
CA ALA A 7 -7.13 -4.47 48.68
C ALA A 7 -6.61 -3.03 48.74
N THR A 8 -5.74 -2.77 49.74
CA THR A 8 -4.99 -1.51 49.80
C THR A 8 -3.88 -1.55 48.77
N VAL A 9 -4.14 -1.00 47.55
CA VAL A 9 -3.10 -0.83 46.54
C VAL A 9 -2.38 0.49 46.79
N CYS A 10 -1.24 0.44 47.49
CA CYS A 10 -0.28 1.54 47.53
C CYS A 10 0.44 1.68 46.19
N CYS A 11 -0.22 2.26 45.22
CA CYS A 11 0.43 2.73 44.01
C CYS A 11 0.87 4.19 44.21
N GLN A 12 2.06 4.41 44.68
CA GLN A 12 2.77 5.66 44.41
C GLN A 12 3.11 5.72 42.92
N THR A 13 2.13 5.99 42.07
CA THR A 13 2.42 6.39 40.72
C THR A 13 2.94 7.83 40.74
N VAL A 14 4.27 7.96 40.81
CA VAL A 14 4.91 9.21 40.39
C VAL A 14 4.46 9.47 38.94
N LYS A 15 3.49 10.38 38.82
CA LYS A 15 3.09 10.82 37.45
C LYS A 15 4.35 11.40 36.84
N PRO A 16 4.84 10.85 35.72
CA PRO A 16 5.98 11.42 35.03
C PRO A 16 5.62 12.89 34.74
N ARG A 17 6.48 13.81 35.19
CA ARG A 17 6.34 15.24 34.85
C ARG A 17 6.27 15.33 33.34
N ALA A 18 5.16 15.89 32.83
CA ALA A 18 4.96 16.07 31.40
C ALA A 18 6.17 16.84 30.85
N ALA A 19 6.93 16.20 29.96
CA ALA A 19 8.07 16.83 29.31
C ALA A 19 7.61 18.09 28.58
N ALA A 20 8.32 19.18 28.80
CA ALA A 20 8.08 20.42 28.07
C ALA A 20 8.54 20.21 26.62
N ARG A 21 7.64 20.45 25.65
CA ARG A 21 7.96 20.36 24.22
C ARG A 21 7.92 21.74 23.61
N THR A 22 8.94 22.05 22.84
CA THR A 22 8.95 23.24 21.99
C THR A 22 8.14 22.95 20.74
N CYS A 23 7.12 23.73 20.47
CA CYS A 23 6.27 23.57 19.29
C CYS A 23 5.73 24.90 18.78
N ARG A 24 5.47 24.97 17.47
CA ARG A 24 4.73 26.09 16.86
C ARG A 24 3.22 25.89 17.05
N VAL A 25 2.51 26.98 17.30
CA VAL A 25 1.05 26.97 17.41
C VAL A 25 0.48 27.50 16.11
N ILE A 26 -0.08 26.62 15.28
CA ILE A 26 -0.73 26.98 14.02
C ILE A 26 -2.21 27.20 14.30
N ASN A 27 -2.69 28.42 14.04
CA ASN A 27 -4.07 28.84 14.15
C ASN A 27 -4.64 29.15 12.76
N PRO A 28 -5.96 29.31 12.58
CA PRO A 28 -6.54 29.69 11.28
C PRO A 28 -5.97 30.99 10.70
N SER A 29 -5.55 31.96 11.54
CA SER A 29 -4.94 33.21 11.11
C SER A 29 -3.45 33.10 10.74
N THR A 30 -2.79 31.98 11.09
CA THR A 30 -1.34 31.82 10.84
C THR A 30 -0.99 31.90 9.36
N ALA A 31 -1.85 31.36 8.48
CA ALA A 31 -1.64 31.41 7.04
C ALA A 31 -1.61 32.84 6.51
N ALA A 32 -2.55 33.69 6.96
CA ALA A 32 -2.59 35.11 6.56
C ALA A 32 -1.35 35.89 7.04
N TYR A 33 -0.97 35.71 8.33
CA TYR A 33 0.25 36.35 8.87
C TYR A 33 1.51 35.88 8.17
N PHE A 34 1.61 34.60 7.87
CA PHE A 34 2.74 34.02 7.11
C PHE A 34 2.82 34.67 5.71
N SER A 35 1.69 34.70 4.98
CA SER A 35 1.63 35.26 3.63
C SER A 35 2.04 36.74 3.61
N THR A 36 1.57 37.54 4.57
CA THR A 36 1.97 38.94 4.70
C THR A 36 3.47 39.07 4.99
N ALA A 37 3.99 38.33 5.96
CA ALA A 37 5.40 38.37 6.32
C ALA A 37 6.31 37.88 5.17
N PHE A 38 5.89 36.83 4.44
CA PHE A 38 6.63 36.35 3.28
C PHE A 38 6.68 37.42 2.17
N SER A 39 5.55 38.00 1.81
CA SER A 39 5.49 39.03 0.76
C SER A 39 6.32 40.26 1.10
N GLN A 40 6.41 40.64 2.37
CA GLN A 40 7.26 41.79 2.82
C GLN A 40 8.75 41.49 2.73
N ASN A 41 9.18 40.24 2.86
CA ASN A 41 10.57 39.81 2.86
C ASN A 41 11.00 39.15 1.54
N CYS A 42 10.09 39.02 0.56
CA CYS A 42 10.32 38.30 -0.70
C CYS A 42 10.97 39.22 -1.76
N ILE A 43 12.07 39.91 -1.38
CA ILE A 43 12.90 40.66 -2.32
C ILE A 43 14.07 39.78 -2.71
N MET A 44 14.06 39.30 -3.96
CA MET A 44 15.09 38.39 -4.46
C MET A 44 16.28 39.17 -4.99
N PRO A 45 17.50 38.96 -4.47
CA PRO A 45 18.71 39.62 -5.01
C PRO A 45 19.05 39.10 -6.42
N GLU A 46 19.48 39.95 -7.32
CA GLU A 46 19.87 39.58 -8.69
C GLU A 46 20.97 38.49 -8.73
N SER A 47 21.88 38.50 -7.76
CA SER A 47 22.98 37.55 -7.65
C SER A 47 22.55 36.09 -7.43
N VAL A 48 21.30 35.86 -7.04
CA VAL A 48 20.78 34.53 -6.64
C VAL A 48 20.12 33.80 -7.82
N TYR A 49 19.76 34.51 -8.90
CA TYR A 49 19.00 33.94 -10.02
C TYR A 49 19.69 32.77 -10.76
N ASN A 50 21.03 32.81 -10.83
CA ASN A 50 21.80 31.84 -11.63
C ASN A 50 22.35 30.67 -10.82
N ASP A 51 22.13 30.63 -9.51
CA ASP A 51 22.57 29.52 -8.65
C ASP A 51 21.40 28.87 -7.92
N THR A 52 21.14 27.62 -8.24
CA THR A 52 20.05 26.83 -7.65
C THR A 52 20.17 26.69 -6.13
N GLU A 53 21.40 26.52 -5.59
CA GLU A 53 21.61 26.41 -4.14
C GLU A 53 21.35 27.74 -3.42
N ALA A 54 21.87 28.84 -3.97
CA ALA A 54 21.65 30.17 -3.43
C ALA A 54 20.16 30.54 -3.47
N LEU A 55 19.48 30.23 -4.58
CA LEU A 55 18.04 30.49 -4.75
C LEU A 55 17.20 29.69 -3.76
N ASN A 56 17.52 28.41 -3.56
CA ASN A 56 16.83 27.56 -2.59
C ASN A 56 17.09 28.01 -1.14
N SER A 57 18.33 28.40 -0.81
CA SER A 57 18.67 28.91 0.52
C SER A 57 17.91 30.19 0.83
N TRP A 58 17.93 31.18 -0.10
CA TRP A 58 17.14 32.39 0.02
C TRP A 58 15.64 32.11 0.25
N PHE A 59 15.06 31.19 -0.54
CA PHE A 59 13.66 30.79 -0.40
C PHE A 59 13.35 30.18 0.97
N LEU A 60 14.20 29.28 1.46
CA LEU A 60 14.02 28.63 2.76
C LEU A 60 14.20 29.62 3.92
N ASP A 61 15.17 30.55 3.84
CA ASP A 61 15.41 31.57 4.85
C ASP A 61 14.25 32.57 4.93
N THR A 62 13.69 32.95 3.77
CA THR A 62 12.48 33.77 3.70
C THR A 62 11.27 33.05 4.32
N CYS A 63 11.09 31.75 4.03
CA CYS A 63 10.06 30.94 4.66
C CYS A 63 10.27 30.79 6.17
N GLN A 64 11.53 30.62 6.62
CA GLN A 64 11.88 30.53 8.04
C GLN A 64 11.55 31.82 8.77
N THR A 65 11.92 32.98 8.21
CA THR A 65 11.58 34.27 8.75
C THR A 65 10.08 34.50 8.85
N ALA A 66 9.35 34.18 7.79
CA ALA A 66 7.89 34.29 7.77
C ALA A 66 7.19 33.41 8.80
N ILE A 67 7.65 32.15 9.00
CA ILE A 67 7.05 31.25 9.99
C ILE A 67 7.42 31.64 11.42
N ASP A 68 8.60 32.21 11.66
CA ASP A 68 9.01 32.70 12.98
C ASP A 68 8.18 33.92 13.41
N ILE A 69 7.80 34.78 12.47
CA ILE A 69 6.86 35.87 12.71
C ILE A 69 5.44 35.38 12.93
N ALA A 70 4.94 34.51 12.05
CA ALA A 70 3.53 34.05 12.08
C ALA A 70 3.23 33.05 13.19
N ALA A 71 4.18 32.19 13.56
CA ALA A 71 4.03 31.15 14.55
C ALA A 71 5.32 30.89 15.32
N PRO A 72 5.74 31.78 16.23
CA PRO A 72 6.97 31.63 16.99
C PRO A 72 6.96 30.34 17.83
N LEU A 73 8.16 29.78 18.06
CA LEU A 73 8.34 28.60 18.88
C LEU A 73 7.92 28.87 20.34
N LYS A 74 7.03 28.05 20.88
CA LYS A 74 6.53 28.14 22.26
C LYS A 74 6.76 26.84 23.01
N ILE A 75 7.21 26.95 24.24
CA ILE A 75 7.33 25.80 25.14
C ILE A 75 5.93 25.45 25.66
N ARG A 76 5.43 24.29 25.30
CA ARG A 76 4.15 23.76 25.80
C ARG A 76 4.38 22.54 26.70
N ARG A 77 3.80 22.58 27.88
CA ARG A 77 3.62 21.34 28.69
C ARG A 77 2.48 20.54 28.07
N THR A 78 2.73 19.27 27.76
CA THR A 78 1.70 18.35 27.28
C THR A 78 0.62 18.22 28.33
N LYS A 79 -0.57 18.80 28.07
CA LYS A 79 -1.74 18.51 28.91
C LYS A 79 -2.05 17.02 28.79
N THR A 80 -2.33 16.37 29.93
CA THR A 80 -2.90 14.99 29.93
C THR A 80 -4.06 14.98 28.95
N LYS A 81 -4.07 14.03 28.02
CA LYS A 81 -5.12 13.90 27.02
C LYS A 81 -6.48 13.81 27.71
N SER A 82 -7.26 14.90 27.68
CA SER A 82 -8.68 14.80 28.02
C SER A 82 -9.31 13.90 26.95
N GLU A 83 -10.22 13.02 27.38
CA GLU A 83 -10.94 12.16 26.44
C GLU A 83 -11.72 13.06 25.44
N PRO A 84 -11.49 12.89 24.11
CA PRO A 84 -11.96 13.88 23.10
C PRO A 84 -13.49 14.02 23.01
N TRP A 85 -14.24 13.02 23.49
CA TRP A 85 -15.70 13.02 23.52
C TRP A 85 -16.31 13.72 24.75
N LEU A 86 -15.49 14.18 25.70
CA LEU A 86 -15.96 14.91 26.87
C LEU A 86 -16.26 16.36 26.50
N ASN A 87 -17.54 16.65 26.28
CA ASN A 87 -18.08 17.99 26.01
C ASN A 87 -18.71 18.61 27.28
N GLU A 88 -19.28 19.80 27.14
CA GLU A 88 -19.92 20.53 28.26
C GLU A 88 -21.10 19.75 28.87
N SER A 89 -21.94 19.11 28.05
CA SER A 89 -23.04 18.28 28.48
C SER A 89 -22.61 17.12 29.36
N THR A 90 -21.53 16.40 28.95
CA THR A 90 -20.97 15.29 29.76
C THR A 90 -20.36 15.79 31.06
N ARG A 91 -19.76 16.99 31.08
CA ARG A 91 -19.22 17.63 32.29
C ARG A 91 -20.34 18.04 33.25
N ALA A 92 -21.41 18.64 32.74
CA ALA A 92 -22.59 19.04 33.53
C ALA A 92 -23.25 17.82 34.20
N SER A 93 -23.53 16.76 33.40
CA SER A 93 -24.09 15.51 33.92
C SER A 93 -23.18 14.85 34.97
N ARG A 94 -21.86 14.89 34.79
CA ARG A 94 -20.91 14.42 35.80
C ARG A 94 -20.95 15.23 37.10
N GLN A 95 -21.10 16.56 36.98
CA GLN A 95 -21.25 17.42 38.18
C GLN A 95 -22.51 17.09 38.94
N GLN A 96 -23.63 16.87 38.25
CA GLN A 96 -24.88 16.45 38.87
C GLN A 96 -24.74 15.14 39.63
N CYS A 97 -24.12 14.13 39.04
CA CYS A 97 -23.82 12.86 39.71
C CYS A 97 -22.98 13.06 40.98
N ARG A 98 -21.92 13.89 40.91
CA ARG A 98 -21.10 14.18 42.09
C ARG A 98 -21.85 14.91 43.20
N ARG A 99 -22.78 15.80 42.84
CA ARG A 99 -23.63 16.48 43.81
C ARG A 99 -24.59 15.46 44.48
N ALA A 100 -25.22 14.60 43.70
CA ALA A 100 -26.09 13.55 44.22
C ALA A 100 -25.31 12.54 45.10
N GLU A 101 -24.08 12.16 44.70
CA GLU A 101 -23.20 11.29 45.49
C GLU A 101 -22.85 11.90 46.85
N ARG A 102 -22.49 13.18 46.87
CA ARG A 102 -22.17 13.89 48.13
C ARG A 102 -23.37 13.97 49.05
N LYS A 103 -24.61 14.24 48.49
CA LYS A 103 -25.83 14.27 49.26
C LYS A 103 -26.11 12.90 49.89
N TRP A 104 -26.09 11.83 49.10
CA TRP A 104 -26.30 10.46 49.60
C TRP A 104 -25.27 10.06 50.66
N LYS A 105 -23.98 10.40 50.45
CA LYS A 105 -22.92 10.11 51.44
C LYS A 105 -23.18 10.83 52.77
N LYS A 106 -23.86 11.98 52.74
CA LYS A 106 -24.17 12.76 53.95
C LYS A 106 -25.42 12.24 54.70
N ASP A 107 -26.50 11.98 53.97
CA ASP A 107 -27.84 11.68 54.56
C ASP A 107 -28.17 10.19 54.58
N LYS A 108 -27.50 9.35 53.78
CA LYS A 108 -27.72 7.90 53.63
C LYS A 108 -29.15 7.48 53.35
N LEU A 109 -30.00 8.41 52.93
CA LEU A 109 -31.41 8.15 52.66
C LEU A 109 -31.60 7.35 51.37
N GLN A 110 -32.60 6.44 51.38
CA GLN A 110 -32.98 5.62 50.21
C GLN A 110 -33.35 6.49 49.01
N VAL A 111 -34.04 7.61 49.23
CA VAL A 111 -34.40 8.56 48.16
C VAL A 111 -33.19 9.21 47.53
N SER A 112 -32.20 9.62 48.35
CA SER A 112 -30.98 10.21 47.85
C SER A 112 -30.12 9.18 47.06
N PHE A 113 -30.18 7.90 47.46
CA PHE A 113 -29.56 6.80 46.69
C PHE A 113 -30.24 6.59 45.34
N GLN A 114 -31.59 6.63 45.28
CA GLN A 114 -32.32 6.50 44.03
C GLN A 114 -32.00 7.66 43.07
N ILE A 115 -31.95 8.90 43.56
CA ILE A 115 -31.56 10.08 42.78
C ILE A 115 -30.14 9.91 42.23
N LEU A 116 -29.20 9.42 43.04
CA LEU A 116 -27.83 9.14 42.59
C LEU A 116 -27.83 8.10 41.44
N ARG A 117 -28.59 7.02 41.58
CA ARG A 117 -28.72 5.96 40.59
C ARG A 117 -29.27 6.48 39.26
N ASP A 118 -30.26 7.38 39.32
CA ASP A 118 -30.84 7.97 38.11
C ASP A 118 -29.90 8.99 37.45
N CYS A 119 -29.21 9.82 38.24
CA CYS A 119 -28.14 10.69 37.73
C CYS A 119 -27.01 9.87 37.07
N TRP A 120 -26.66 8.72 37.63
CA TRP A 120 -25.65 7.83 37.07
C TRP A 120 -26.07 7.22 35.72
N ARG A 121 -27.33 6.78 35.63
CA ARG A 121 -27.89 6.27 34.36
C ARG A 121 -27.88 7.35 33.28
N HIS A 122 -28.33 8.57 33.66
CA HIS A 122 -28.32 9.72 32.76
C HIS A 122 -26.89 10.06 32.28
N TYR A 123 -25.94 10.15 33.21
CA TYR A 123 -24.53 10.41 32.87
C TYR A 123 -23.97 9.35 31.93
N GLN A 124 -24.21 8.06 32.18
CA GLN A 124 -23.78 6.98 31.29
C GLN A 124 -24.38 7.07 29.89
N SER A 125 -25.66 7.43 29.80
CA SER A 125 -26.35 7.66 28.51
C SER A 125 -25.72 8.83 27.76
N THR A 126 -25.52 9.98 28.42
CA THR A 126 -24.90 11.17 27.84
C THR A 126 -23.46 10.89 27.33
N VAL A 127 -22.65 10.14 28.10
CA VAL A 127 -21.31 9.74 27.68
C VAL A 127 -21.35 8.79 26.46
N ARG A 128 -22.29 7.83 26.42
CA ARG A 128 -22.44 6.93 25.27
C ARG A 128 -22.82 7.70 24.02
N GLU A 129 -23.70 8.67 24.14
CA GLU A 129 -24.16 9.51 23.02
C GLU A 129 -23.04 10.41 22.51
N ALA A 130 -22.30 11.05 23.41
CA ALA A 130 -21.11 11.84 23.05
C ALA A 130 -20.02 11.00 22.36
N LYS A 131 -19.75 9.79 22.87
CA LYS A 131 -18.84 8.84 22.21
C LYS A 131 -19.36 8.44 20.83
N ARG A 132 -20.65 8.12 20.70
CA ARG A 132 -21.28 7.74 19.42
C ARG A 132 -21.15 8.86 18.39
N LYS A 133 -21.43 10.10 18.77
CA LYS A 133 -21.27 11.25 17.88
C LYS A 133 -19.82 11.41 17.46
N TYR A 134 -18.88 11.47 18.40
CA TYR A 134 -17.46 11.66 18.13
C TYR A 134 -16.87 10.61 17.16
N PHE A 135 -17.10 9.31 17.43
CA PHE A 135 -16.59 8.25 16.58
C PHE A 135 -17.28 8.20 15.22
N SER A 136 -18.58 8.49 15.17
CA SER A 136 -19.34 8.57 13.92
C SER A 136 -18.83 9.70 13.03
N ASP A 137 -18.58 10.88 13.58
CA ASP A 137 -18.05 12.03 12.85
C ASP A 137 -16.66 11.72 12.27
N ILE A 138 -15.79 11.05 13.04
CA ILE A 138 -14.46 10.65 12.55
C ILE A 138 -14.58 9.61 11.42
N VAL A 139 -15.49 8.63 11.53
CA VAL A 139 -15.70 7.63 10.48
C VAL A 139 -16.21 8.30 9.20
N LEU A 140 -17.15 9.24 9.31
CA LEU A 140 -17.68 10.00 8.18
C LEU A 140 -16.57 10.76 7.44
N LEU A 141 -15.77 11.54 8.19
CA LEU A 141 -14.67 12.36 7.63
C LEU A 141 -13.53 11.52 7.04
N ASN A 142 -13.46 10.24 7.37
CA ASN A 142 -12.36 9.36 6.95
C ASN A 142 -12.85 8.07 6.27
N SER A 143 -14.05 8.06 5.70
CA SER A 143 -14.66 6.88 5.05
C SER A 143 -13.75 6.26 3.98
N CYS A 144 -13.01 7.08 3.24
CA CYS A 144 -12.06 6.65 2.20
C CYS A 144 -10.62 6.42 2.73
N LYS A 145 -10.38 6.50 4.05
CA LYS A 145 -9.03 6.37 4.65
C LYS A 145 -8.94 5.17 5.60
N PRO A 146 -8.78 3.94 5.11
CA PRO A 146 -8.80 2.72 5.94
C PRO A 146 -7.83 2.76 7.12
N ARG A 147 -6.61 3.28 6.92
CA ARG A 147 -5.60 3.38 8.01
C ARG A 147 -6.07 4.23 9.19
N VAL A 148 -6.81 5.31 8.92
CA VAL A 148 -7.38 6.17 9.97
C VAL A 148 -8.50 5.43 10.68
N LEU A 149 -9.38 4.75 9.95
CA LEU A 149 -10.43 3.91 10.52
C LEU A 149 -9.85 2.82 11.42
N PHE A 150 -8.80 2.12 11.01
CA PHE A 150 -8.09 1.15 11.85
C PHE A 150 -7.56 1.76 13.15
N LYS A 151 -6.93 2.94 13.08
CA LYS A 151 -6.41 3.65 14.27
C LYS A 151 -7.53 4.04 15.23
N VAL A 152 -8.63 4.56 14.70
CA VAL A 152 -9.82 4.98 15.47
C VAL A 152 -10.47 3.78 16.15
N ILE A 153 -10.68 2.69 15.42
CA ILE A 153 -11.27 1.46 15.96
C ILE A 153 -10.40 0.86 17.06
N ASN A 154 -9.08 0.77 16.84
CA ASN A 154 -8.17 0.28 17.87
C ASN A 154 -8.16 1.17 19.12
N SER A 155 -8.26 2.50 18.97
CA SER A 155 -8.37 3.41 20.12
C SER A 155 -9.71 3.24 20.87
N ALA A 156 -10.80 2.96 20.15
CA ALA A 156 -12.12 2.70 20.74
C ALA A 156 -12.16 1.34 21.49
N LEU A 157 -11.35 0.38 21.06
CA LEU A 157 -11.22 -0.94 21.70
C LEU A 157 -10.30 -0.93 22.92
N ASN A 158 -9.69 0.20 23.27
CA ASN A 158 -8.64 0.29 24.30
C ASN A 158 -7.57 -0.80 24.11
N ALA A 159 -7.18 -1.06 22.86
CA ALA A 159 -6.08 -1.95 22.56
C ALA A 159 -4.83 -1.45 23.34
N PRO A 160 -4.09 -2.34 24.02
CA PRO A 160 -2.88 -1.92 24.71
C PRO A 160 -2.00 -1.15 23.73
N PRO A 161 -1.36 -0.05 24.16
CA PRO A 161 -0.45 0.66 23.30
C PRO A 161 0.58 -0.35 22.77
N THR A 162 0.81 -0.34 21.45
CA THR A 162 1.97 -1.03 20.87
C THR A 162 3.17 -0.67 21.73
N VAL A 163 3.90 -1.68 22.19
CA VAL A 163 5.07 -1.48 23.06
C VAL A 163 5.86 -0.30 22.52
N ALA A 164 5.92 0.77 23.30
CA ALA A 164 6.64 1.97 22.89
C ALA A 164 8.12 1.61 22.92
N ILE A 165 8.80 1.75 21.78
CA ILE A 165 10.26 1.69 21.73
C ILE A 165 10.76 2.83 22.61
N ASP A 166 11.74 2.57 23.45
CA ASP A 166 12.43 3.62 24.19
C ASP A 166 13.04 4.61 23.18
N ALA A 167 12.57 5.86 23.23
CA ALA A 167 12.97 6.90 22.31
C ALA A 167 14.18 7.68 22.86
N SER A 168 15.24 6.96 23.27
CA SER A 168 16.48 7.58 23.70
C SER A 168 17.43 7.84 22.54
N LEU A 169 18.37 8.76 22.71
CA LEU A 169 19.43 9.04 21.74
C LEU A 169 20.24 7.76 21.44
N ALA A 170 20.57 7.00 22.49
CA ALA A 170 21.32 5.74 22.34
C ALA A 170 20.61 4.73 21.44
N VAL A 171 19.28 4.62 21.53
CA VAL A 171 18.51 3.73 20.66
C VAL A 171 18.49 4.24 19.22
N CYS A 172 18.44 5.58 19.00
CA CYS A 172 18.55 6.15 17.65
C CYS A 172 19.93 5.85 17.04
N GLU A 173 21.02 5.97 17.78
CA GLU A 173 22.38 5.63 17.32
C GLU A 173 22.51 4.13 17.01
N ASN A 174 21.97 3.26 17.85
CA ASN A 174 21.97 1.82 17.61
C ASN A 174 21.24 1.46 16.30
N PHE A 175 20.11 2.11 16.00
CA PHE A 175 19.43 1.92 14.71
C PHE A 175 20.24 2.46 13.54
N LEU A 176 20.92 3.60 13.69
CA LEU A 176 21.77 4.19 12.66
C LEU A 176 22.88 3.21 12.27
N HIS A 177 23.66 2.76 13.26
CA HIS A 177 24.73 1.78 13.06
C HIS A 177 24.20 0.49 12.45
N PHE A 178 23.10 -0.06 12.99
CA PHE A 178 22.49 -1.28 12.46
C PHE A 178 22.09 -1.15 10.98
N PHE A 179 21.51 -0.02 10.55
CA PHE A 179 21.12 0.15 9.14
C PHE A 179 22.32 0.30 8.22
N ILE A 180 23.38 0.95 8.68
CA ILE A 180 24.64 1.06 7.94
C ILE A 180 25.30 -0.31 7.79
N ASP A 181 25.53 -1.01 8.92
CA ASP A 181 26.21 -2.31 8.95
C ASP A 181 25.47 -3.37 8.15
N LYS A 182 24.14 -3.32 8.15
CA LYS A 182 23.31 -4.21 7.33
C LYS A 182 23.61 -4.08 5.84
N VAL A 183 23.80 -2.86 5.34
CA VAL A 183 24.12 -2.62 3.92
C VAL A 183 25.53 -3.04 3.61
N PHE A 184 26.50 -2.66 4.44
CA PHE A 184 27.89 -3.07 4.29
C PHE A 184 28.05 -4.60 4.31
N SER A 185 27.43 -5.28 5.28
CA SER A 185 27.48 -6.74 5.37
C SER A 185 26.82 -7.41 4.17
N ALA A 186 25.70 -6.89 3.67
CA ALA A 186 25.05 -7.43 2.49
C ALA A 186 25.92 -7.30 1.24
N ARG A 187 26.66 -6.20 1.09
CA ARG A 187 27.57 -5.96 -0.06
C ARG A 187 28.88 -6.75 0.06
N ALA A 188 29.43 -6.91 1.25
CA ALA A 188 30.66 -7.66 1.50
C ALA A 188 30.54 -9.15 1.17
N LEU A 189 29.34 -9.71 1.23
CA LEU A 189 29.07 -11.12 0.88
C LEU A 189 29.04 -11.39 -0.62
N ILE A 190 29.14 -10.34 -1.46
CA ILE A 190 28.99 -10.44 -2.91
C ILE A 190 30.37 -10.52 -3.57
N SER A 191 30.64 -11.64 -4.24
CA SER A 191 31.80 -11.79 -5.14
C SER A 191 31.28 -11.58 -6.56
N PRO A 192 31.75 -10.53 -7.27
CA PRO A 192 31.34 -10.31 -8.65
C PRO A 192 31.80 -11.45 -9.55
N PRO A 193 30.94 -12.03 -10.38
CA PRO A 193 31.31 -13.01 -11.37
C PRO A 193 32.13 -12.36 -12.50
N GLY A 194 32.89 -13.15 -13.24
CA GLY A 194 33.74 -12.69 -14.34
C GLY A 194 32.98 -12.33 -15.63
N PHE A 195 31.64 -12.44 -15.66
CA PHE A 195 30.82 -12.18 -16.86
C PHE A 195 29.48 -11.57 -16.53
N ASP A 196 28.93 -10.72 -17.43
CA ASP A 196 27.58 -10.20 -17.36
C ASP A 196 26.64 -11.01 -18.26
N PRO A 197 25.66 -11.74 -17.73
CA PRO A 197 24.73 -12.53 -18.50
C PRO A 197 23.62 -11.74 -19.19
N SER A 198 23.47 -10.43 -18.89
CA SER A 198 22.40 -9.60 -19.46
C SER A 198 22.62 -9.38 -20.97
N VAL A 199 21.48 -9.34 -21.70
CA VAL A 199 21.50 -8.96 -23.12
C VAL A 199 21.16 -7.49 -23.18
N PHE A 200 22.15 -6.68 -23.51
CA PHE A 200 21.98 -5.24 -23.65
C PHE A 200 21.21 -4.90 -24.93
N VAL A 201 20.14 -4.14 -24.77
CA VAL A 201 19.39 -3.54 -25.88
C VAL A 201 19.43 -2.02 -25.66
N PRO A 202 20.18 -1.28 -26.50
CA PRO A 202 20.28 0.17 -26.35
C PRO A 202 18.91 0.84 -26.58
N CYS A 203 18.60 1.82 -25.75
CA CYS A 203 17.43 2.68 -25.97
C CYS A 203 17.76 3.67 -27.11
N SER A 204 16.91 3.75 -28.11
CA SER A 204 17.05 4.73 -29.18
C SER A 204 16.47 6.10 -28.84
N ALA A 205 15.63 6.17 -27.81
CA ALA A 205 15.03 7.40 -27.35
C ALA A 205 15.98 8.14 -26.41
N VAL A 206 15.95 9.48 -26.43
CA VAL A 206 16.82 10.33 -25.62
C VAL A 206 15.99 11.35 -24.85
N LEU A 207 16.27 11.43 -23.54
CA LEU A 207 15.77 12.49 -22.64
C LEU A 207 17.00 13.25 -22.11
N ASP A 208 17.29 14.40 -22.69
CA ASP A 208 18.50 15.19 -22.36
C ASP A 208 18.23 16.36 -21.41
N THR A 209 16.99 16.85 -21.37
CA THR A 209 16.54 17.96 -20.53
C THR A 209 15.19 17.71 -19.93
N PHE A 210 14.92 18.36 -18.80
CA PHE A 210 13.56 18.44 -18.24
C PHE A 210 12.91 19.75 -18.66
N GLU A 211 11.64 19.70 -19.03
CA GLU A 211 10.86 20.87 -19.39
C GLU A 211 10.54 21.74 -18.16
N PRO A 212 10.61 23.08 -18.31
CA PRO A 212 10.21 23.99 -17.24
C PRO A 212 8.71 23.86 -16.96
N VAL A 213 8.35 24.02 -15.69
CA VAL A 213 6.96 23.86 -15.23
C VAL A 213 6.30 25.19 -14.91
N THR A 214 4.98 25.25 -15.09
CA THR A 214 4.16 26.41 -14.76
C THR A 214 3.64 26.34 -13.33
N LEU A 215 3.37 27.49 -12.73
CA LEU A 215 2.79 27.58 -11.38
C LEU A 215 1.49 26.80 -11.22
N PRO A 216 0.50 26.83 -12.16
CA PRO A 216 -0.71 26.03 -12.05
C PRO A 216 -0.43 24.52 -11.96
N PHE A 217 0.54 24.01 -12.72
CA PHE A 217 0.92 22.60 -12.68
C PHE A 217 1.54 22.21 -11.33
N VAL A 218 2.42 23.07 -10.78
CA VAL A 218 3.00 22.84 -9.44
C VAL A 218 1.92 22.89 -8.36
N GLN A 219 0.95 23.82 -8.46
CA GLN A 219 -0.20 23.89 -7.54
C GLN A 219 -1.01 22.60 -7.57
N GLU A 220 -1.31 22.06 -8.73
CA GLU A 220 -2.04 20.80 -8.88
C GLU A 220 -1.31 19.64 -8.17
N ILE A 221 0.00 19.55 -8.34
CA ILE A 221 0.83 18.54 -7.65
C ILE A 221 0.75 18.72 -6.13
N VAL A 222 0.88 19.94 -5.64
CA VAL A 222 0.79 20.25 -4.20
C VAL A 222 -0.57 19.84 -3.64
N ASP A 223 -1.67 20.10 -4.34
CA ASP A 223 -3.01 19.77 -3.90
C ASP A 223 -3.25 18.27 -3.82
N HIS A 224 -2.69 17.49 -4.74
CA HIS A 224 -2.83 16.04 -4.77
C HIS A 224 -1.88 15.32 -3.78
N LEU A 225 -0.72 15.90 -3.44
CA LEU A 225 0.21 15.29 -2.49
C LEU A 225 -0.38 15.23 -1.08
N LYS A 226 -0.22 14.09 -0.41
CA LYS A 226 -0.59 13.97 1.01
C LYS A 226 0.33 14.84 1.87
N PRO A 227 -0.19 15.63 2.82
CA PRO A 227 0.63 16.47 3.68
C PRO A 227 1.39 15.62 4.71
N SER A 228 2.41 14.92 4.26
CA SER A 228 3.31 14.11 5.10
C SER A 228 4.70 14.73 5.07
N GLY A 229 5.08 15.38 6.18
CA GLY A 229 6.33 16.08 6.32
C GLY A 229 7.44 15.28 6.99
N SER A 230 8.62 15.84 6.90
CA SER A 230 9.80 15.51 7.69
C SER A 230 9.85 16.38 8.96
N PRO A 231 10.48 15.91 10.05
CA PRO A 231 10.79 16.80 11.17
C PRO A 231 11.64 18.01 10.81
N GLY A 232 12.36 17.96 9.69
CA GLY A 232 13.18 19.07 9.17
C GLY A 232 12.44 20.03 8.21
N ASP A 233 11.11 19.91 8.04
CA ASP A 233 10.38 20.84 7.19
C ASP A 233 10.31 22.24 7.85
N THR A 234 10.81 23.27 7.16
CA THR A 234 10.74 24.65 7.59
C THR A 234 9.30 25.11 7.80
N VAL A 235 8.43 24.82 6.83
CA VAL A 235 6.99 25.08 6.91
C VAL A 235 6.24 23.76 7.00
N PRO A 236 5.37 23.55 8.03
CA PRO A 236 4.58 22.34 8.12
C PRO A 236 3.73 22.11 6.87
N PRO A 237 3.67 20.88 6.29
CA PRO A 237 3.06 20.61 4.99
C PRO A 237 1.59 21.04 4.85
N ARG A 238 0.83 21.06 5.95
CA ARG A 238 -0.56 21.55 5.93
C ARG A 238 -0.61 23.06 5.72
N LEU A 239 0.21 23.80 6.48
CA LEU A 239 0.31 25.25 6.33
C LEU A 239 0.88 25.61 4.95
N LEU A 240 1.89 24.86 4.48
CA LEU A 240 2.48 25.07 3.16
C LEU A 240 1.43 25.01 2.04
N LYS A 241 0.50 24.05 2.10
CA LYS A 241 -0.62 23.97 1.14
C LYS A 241 -1.54 25.19 1.19
N GLU A 242 -1.79 25.73 2.38
CA GLU A 242 -2.66 26.90 2.58
C GLU A 242 -1.99 28.19 2.06
N VAL A 243 -0.68 28.32 2.23
CA VAL A 243 0.09 29.51 1.83
C VAL A 243 0.72 29.38 0.44
N PHE A 244 0.52 28.25 -0.25
CA PHE A 244 1.14 27.99 -1.55
C PHE A 244 0.82 29.06 -2.61
N PRO A 245 -0.38 29.67 -2.68
CA PRO A 245 -0.63 30.78 -3.59
C PRO A 245 0.36 31.95 -3.43
N THR A 246 0.90 32.18 -2.23
CA THR A 246 1.87 33.24 -1.96
C THR A 246 3.31 32.83 -2.27
N ILE A 247 3.72 31.63 -1.82
CA ILE A 247 5.11 31.15 -1.98
C ILE A 247 5.36 30.46 -3.32
N GLY A 248 4.30 30.05 -4.00
CA GLY A 248 4.35 29.22 -5.22
C GLY A 248 5.21 29.83 -6.34
N PRO A 249 5.09 31.14 -6.67
CA PRO A 249 5.93 31.75 -7.70
C PRO A 249 7.44 31.59 -7.42
N SER A 250 7.88 31.93 -6.20
CA SER A 250 9.29 31.80 -5.79
C SER A 250 9.75 30.33 -5.77
N PHE A 251 8.90 29.39 -5.29
CA PHE A 251 9.23 27.98 -5.29
C PHE A 251 9.26 27.37 -6.70
N THR A 252 8.38 27.82 -7.62
CA THR A 252 8.42 27.42 -9.03
C THR A 252 9.72 27.88 -9.69
N ALA A 253 10.25 29.06 -9.34
CA ALA A 253 11.56 29.49 -9.81
C ALA A 253 12.69 28.56 -9.33
N VAL A 254 12.68 28.14 -8.05
CA VAL A 254 13.63 27.14 -7.52
C VAL A 254 13.55 25.83 -8.29
N ILE A 255 12.32 25.34 -8.56
CA ILE A 255 12.11 24.11 -9.33
C ILE A 255 12.70 24.25 -10.74
N ASN A 256 12.34 25.29 -11.47
CA ASN A 256 12.80 25.49 -12.85
C ASN A 256 14.32 25.68 -12.92
N SER A 257 14.92 26.38 -11.95
CA SER A 257 16.37 26.48 -11.82
C SER A 257 17.01 25.10 -11.61
N SER A 258 16.41 24.24 -10.77
CA SER A 258 16.89 22.85 -10.56
C SER A 258 16.77 22.03 -11.83
N LEU A 259 15.70 22.13 -12.59
CA LEU A 259 15.49 21.37 -13.82
C LEU A 259 16.46 21.79 -14.93
N SER A 260 16.71 23.09 -15.08
CA SER A 260 17.57 23.65 -16.14
C SER A 260 19.05 23.49 -15.83
N SER A 261 19.46 23.57 -14.55
CA SER A 261 20.88 23.43 -14.16
C SER A 261 21.32 21.98 -13.91
N GLY A 262 20.37 21.06 -13.75
CA GLY A 262 20.66 19.69 -13.33
C GLY A 262 21.08 19.57 -11.85
N VAL A 263 20.86 20.58 -11.02
CA VAL A 263 21.28 20.61 -9.61
C VAL A 263 20.09 20.40 -8.68
N VAL A 264 20.17 19.42 -7.79
CA VAL A 264 19.18 19.20 -6.72
C VAL A 264 19.70 19.84 -5.43
N PRO A 265 18.95 20.74 -4.79
CA PRO A 265 19.36 21.41 -3.57
C PRO A 265 19.74 20.44 -2.43
N VAL A 266 20.83 20.73 -1.72
CA VAL A 266 21.36 19.87 -0.63
C VAL A 266 20.33 19.69 0.48
N ASN A 267 19.57 20.74 0.81
CA ASN A 267 18.50 20.66 1.82
C ASN A 267 17.38 19.66 1.47
N PHE A 268 17.24 19.27 0.19
CA PHE A 268 16.27 18.27 -0.24
C PHE A 268 16.79 16.83 -0.17
N LYS A 269 18.10 16.66 0.10
CA LYS A 269 18.78 15.37 0.12
C LYS A 269 18.88 14.74 1.51
N HIS A 270 18.58 15.50 2.58
CA HIS A 270 18.60 14.98 3.95
C HIS A 270 17.33 14.22 4.29
N ALA A 271 17.46 13.01 4.84
CA ALA A 271 16.34 12.16 5.23
C ALA A 271 16.33 11.89 6.73
N VAL A 272 15.15 12.01 7.37
CA VAL A 272 14.96 11.48 8.72
C VAL A 272 14.35 10.07 8.61
N VAL A 273 15.13 9.05 8.94
CA VAL A 273 14.70 7.66 8.89
C VAL A 273 13.92 7.30 10.14
N GLN A 274 12.70 6.82 9.95
CA GLN A 274 11.88 6.29 11.03
C GLN A 274 11.86 4.76 10.96
N PRO A 275 12.35 4.05 12.00
CA PRO A 275 12.23 2.60 12.08
C PRO A 275 10.76 2.18 12.16
N LEU A 276 10.32 1.33 11.22
CA LEU A 276 8.96 0.79 11.17
C LEU A 276 8.99 -0.73 11.32
N LEU A 277 8.29 -1.26 12.33
CA LEU A 277 8.20 -2.69 12.54
C LEU A 277 7.57 -3.40 11.32
N LYS A 278 8.24 -4.44 10.79
CA LYS A 278 7.84 -5.15 9.57
C LYS A 278 6.46 -5.77 9.65
N LYS A 279 6.09 -6.33 10.83
CA LYS A 279 4.77 -6.92 11.10
C LYS A 279 4.35 -6.61 12.54
N PRO A 280 3.06 -6.37 12.80
CA PRO A 280 2.54 -6.28 14.17
C PRO A 280 2.83 -7.60 14.93
N GLY A 281 3.31 -7.50 16.17
CA GLY A 281 3.59 -8.65 17.03
C GLY A 281 5.01 -9.22 16.92
N LEU A 282 5.89 -8.66 16.08
CA LEU A 282 7.32 -8.93 16.13
C LEU A 282 7.94 -8.26 17.37
N ASP A 283 9.00 -8.87 17.88
CA ASP A 283 9.74 -8.35 19.02
C ASP A 283 10.40 -6.99 18.67
N PRO A 284 10.03 -5.90 19.36
CA PRO A 284 10.58 -4.57 19.13
C PRO A 284 12.01 -4.38 19.66
N THR A 285 12.56 -5.32 20.41
CA THR A 285 13.96 -5.28 20.87
C THR A 285 14.95 -5.71 19.79
N VAL A 286 14.48 -6.45 18.78
CA VAL A 286 15.29 -6.96 17.67
C VAL A 286 15.29 -5.95 16.52
N LEU A 287 16.41 -5.25 16.30
CA LEU A 287 16.54 -4.22 15.25
C LEU A 287 16.27 -4.75 13.84
N ALA A 288 16.60 -6.02 13.59
CA ALA A 288 16.34 -6.68 12.31
C ALA A 288 14.84 -6.79 11.95
N ASN A 289 13.95 -6.62 12.91
CA ASN A 289 12.50 -6.60 12.68
C ASN A 289 11.97 -5.28 12.10
N PHE A 290 12.84 -4.27 11.92
CA PHE A 290 12.44 -2.96 11.42
C PHE A 290 12.84 -2.73 9.97
N ARG A 291 12.09 -1.83 9.30
CA ARG A 291 12.41 -1.25 8.01
C ARG A 291 12.80 0.22 8.19
N PRO A 292 13.84 0.72 7.52
CA PRO A 292 14.17 2.15 7.51
C PRO A 292 13.20 2.89 6.56
N ILE A 293 12.29 3.68 7.10
CA ILE A 293 11.40 4.50 6.29
C ILE A 293 11.91 5.95 6.29
N SER A 294 12.35 6.42 5.15
CA SER A 294 12.87 7.76 4.96
C SER A 294 11.77 8.80 4.88
N LYS A 295 11.83 9.81 5.71
CA LYS A 295 10.99 11.01 5.62
C LYS A 295 11.82 12.13 5.02
N LEU A 296 11.54 12.43 3.77
CA LEU A 296 12.13 13.54 3.03
C LEU A 296 11.31 14.82 3.24
N PRO A 297 11.92 16.02 3.08
CA PRO A 297 11.21 17.28 3.10
C PRO A 297 10.05 17.31 2.12
N PHE A 298 8.98 18.01 2.48
CA PHE A 298 7.78 18.05 1.63
C PHE A 298 8.05 18.75 0.29
N LEU A 299 8.89 19.78 0.27
CA LEU A 299 9.32 20.48 -0.93
C LEU A 299 10.12 19.56 -1.87
N SER A 300 11.00 18.73 -1.32
CA SER A 300 11.72 17.70 -2.10
C SER A 300 10.75 16.75 -2.83
N LYS A 301 9.65 16.33 -2.17
CA LYS A 301 8.66 15.46 -2.78
C LYS A 301 7.88 16.12 -3.93
N ILE A 302 7.72 17.43 -3.89
CA ILE A 302 7.11 18.18 -4.99
C ILE A 302 8.03 18.14 -6.20
N LEU A 303 9.31 18.50 -6.02
CA LEU A 303 10.33 18.42 -7.08
C LEU A 303 10.45 17.01 -7.65
N GLU A 304 10.58 15.99 -6.79
CA GLU A 304 10.60 14.60 -7.21
C GLU A 304 9.35 14.19 -8.00
N LYS A 305 8.16 14.72 -7.65
CA LYS A 305 6.91 14.37 -8.35
C LYS A 305 6.84 14.98 -9.74
N ILE A 306 7.42 16.16 -9.93
CA ILE A 306 7.54 16.82 -11.23
C ILE A 306 8.44 15.99 -12.14
N VAL A 307 9.65 15.67 -11.68
CA VAL A 307 10.59 14.82 -12.44
C VAL A 307 10.01 13.43 -12.70
N TYR A 308 9.33 12.85 -11.71
CA TYR A 308 8.61 11.58 -11.88
C TYR A 308 7.57 11.64 -13.00
N SER A 309 6.82 12.74 -13.10
CA SER A 309 5.79 12.91 -14.14
C SER A 309 6.43 12.90 -15.53
N GLN A 310 7.42 13.77 -15.77
CA GLN A 310 8.10 13.87 -17.08
C GLN A 310 8.84 12.58 -17.44
N LEU A 311 9.54 11.97 -16.48
CA LEU A 311 10.21 10.68 -16.69
C LEU A 311 9.23 9.56 -17.03
N MET A 312 8.06 9.52 -16.36
CA MET A 312 7.04 8.50 -16.64
C MET A 312 6.37 8.70 -18.00
N ASP A 313 6.18 9.95 -18.45
CA ASP A 313 5.64 10.25 -19.78
C ASP A 313 6.61 9.74 -20.85
N PHE A 314 7.90 10.05 -20.73
CA PHE A 314 8.96 9.53 -21.60
C PHE A 314 9.03 8.00 -21.61
N ILE A 315 9.03 7.38 -20.45
CA ILE A 315 9.09 5.92 -20.30
C ILE A 315 7.86 5.23 -20.92
N ASN A 316 6.67 5.80 -20.77
CA ASN A 316 5.45 5.23 -21.32
C ASN A 316 5.37 5.40 -22.86
N GLU A 317 5.79 6.55 -23.37
CA GLU A 317 5.83 6.84 -24.81
C GLU A 317 6.74 5.84 -25.54
N HIS A 318 7.90 5.55 -24.96
CA HIS A 318 8.90 4.67 -25.58
C HIS A 318 8.85 3.22 -25.07
N ASN A 319 7.86 2.85 -24.24
CA ASN A 319 7.68 1.49 -23.71
C ASN A 319 8.92 0.88 -23.05
N ILE A 320 9.66 1.67 -22.28
CA ILE A 320 10.97 1.29 -21.71
C ILE A 320 10.83 0.28 -20.57
N ILE A 321 9.82 0.46 -19.69
CA ILE A 321 9.64 -0.42 -18.52
C ILE A 321 9.16 -1.81 -18.94
N GLU A 322 9.71 -2.82 -18.26
CA GLU A 322 9.28 -4.23 -18.39
C GLU A 322 7.76 -4.38 -18.31
N ILE A 323 7.17 -5.05 -19.32
CA ILE A 323 5.71 -5.26 -19.39
C ILE A 323 5.21 -6.07 -18.20
N PHE A 324 6.00 -7.08 -17.77
CA PHE A 324 5.67 -7.95 -16.63
C PHE A 324 6.13 -7.40 -15.28
N GLN A 325 6.47 -6.11 -15.17
CA GLN A 325 6.63 -5.41 -13.90
C GLN A 325 5.32 -4.71 -13.53
N SER A 326 4.71 -5.11 -12.41
CA SER A 326 3.44 -4.56 -11.91
C SER A 326 3.57 -3.67 -10.69
N GLY A 327 4.71 -3.69 -10.02
CA GLY A 327 4.92 -2.87 -8.83
C GLY A 327 4.92 -1.37 -9.15
N PHE A 328 4.16 -0.59 -8.38
CA PHE A 328 4.14 0.88 -8.44
C PHE A 328 3.70 1.51 -9.77
N LYS A 329 3.10 0.74 -10.67
CA LYS A 329 2.55 1.21 -11.94
C LYS A 329 1.06 1.50 -11.84
N THR A 330 0.60 2.56 -12.54
CA THR A 330 -0.82 2.87 -12.70
C THR A 330 -1.54 1.72 -13.41
N LEU A 331 -2.82 1.52 -13.11
CA LEU A 331 -3.66 0.44 -13.65
C LEU A 331 -3.23 -0.99 -13.25
N HIS A 332 -2.08 -1.17 -12.59
CA HIS A 332 -1.57 -2.47 -12.14
C HIS A 332 -1.96 -2.75 -10.68
N SER A 333 -2.05 -4.02 -10.31
CA SER A 333 -2.36 -4.45 -8.94
C SER A 333 -1.80 -5.85 -8.68
N THR A 334 -1.72 -6.23 -7.40
CA THR A 334 -1.39 -7.62 -7.02
C THR A 334 -2.35 -8.63 -7.67
N GLU A 335 -3.64 -8.27 -7.79
CA GLU A 335 -4.65 -9.14 -8.40
C GLU A 335 -4.46 -9.28 -9.91
N SER A 336 -4.12 -8.20 -10.64
CA SER A 336 -3.84 -8.29 -12.08
C SER A 336 -2.58 -9.13 -12.37
N ALA A 337 -1.53 -8.98 -11.55
CA ALA A 337 -0.31 -9.78 -11.64
C ALA A 337 -0.60 -11.27 -11.41
N LEU A 338 -1.33 -11.59 -10.33
CA LEU A 338 -1.70 -12.98 -10.03
C LEU A 338 -2.65 -13.57 -11.07
N LEU A 339 -3.59 -12.79 -11.62
CA LEU A 339 -4.45 -13.26 -12.72
C LEU A 339 -3.63 -13.67 -13.93
N ARG A 340 -2.56 -12.93 -14.28
CA ARG A 340 -1.66 -13.30 -15.38
C ARG A 340 -0.92 -14.61 -15.07
N VAL A 341 -0.24 -14.67 -13.94
CA VAL A 341 0.55 -15.85 -13.55
C VAL A 341 -0.30 -17.11 -13.45
N PHE A 342 -1.47 -17.01 -12.78
CA PHE A 342 -2.36 -18.16 -12.66
C PHE A 342 -3.10 -18.51 -13.96
N ASN A 343 -3.35 -17.53 -14.86
CA ASN A 343 -3.85 -17.83 -16.19
C ASN A 343 -2.90 -18.81 -16.91
N ASP A 344 -1.61 -18.51 -16.91
CA ASP A 344 -0.60 -19.31 -17.60
C ASP A 344 -0.41 -20.69 -16.93
N ILE A 345 -0.40 -20.73 -15.60
CA ILE A 345 -0.33 -21.98 -14.83
C ILE A 345 -1.57 -22.87 -15.10
N PHE A 346 -2.78 -22.29 -15.12
CA PHE A 346 -4.00 -23.04 -15.38
C PHE A 346 -4.02 -23.63 -16.80
N LEU A 347 -3.63 -22.86 -17.81
CA LEU A 347 -3.59 -23.33 -19.19
C LEU A 347 -2.50 -24.38 -19.42
N ALA A 348 -1.34 -24.22 -18.83
CA ALA A 348 -0.26 -25.20 -18.92
C ALA A 348 -0.65 -26.53 -18.25
N THR A 349 -1.25 -26.47 -17.06
CA THR A 349 -1.71 -27.67 -16.35
C THR A 349 -2.93 -28.30 -17.00
N ASP A 350 -3.80 -27.55 -17.67
CA ASP A 350 -4.89 -28.07 -18.51
C ASP A 350 -4.36 -28.87 -19.71
N SER A 351 -3.25 -28.42 -20.29
CA SER A 351 -2.55 -29.11 -21.38
C SER A 351 -1.76 -30.34 -20.91
N GLY A 352 -1.76 -30.67 -19.62
CA GLY A 352 -1.06 -31.82 -19.05
C GLY A 352 0.41 -31.56 -18.68
N HIS A 353 0.89 -30.32 -18.76
CA HIS A 353 2.22 -29.96 -18.31
C HIS A 353 2.31 -29.82 -16.79
N CYS A 354 3.46 -30.14 -16.21
CA CYS A 354 3.78 -29.71 -14.86
C CYS A 354 4.33 -28.30 -14.90
N VAL A 355 4.04 -27.49 -13.89
CA VAL A 355 4.61 -26.14 -13.80
C VAL A 355 5.41 -25.99 -12.53
N VAL A 356 6.65 -25.58 -12.64
CA VAL A 356 7.50 -25.19 -11.51
C VAL A 356 7.40 -23.67 -11.35
N LEU A 357 6.97 -23.21 -10.19
CA LEU A 357 6.94 -21.81 -9.80
C LEU A 357 8.01 -21.55 -8.74
N VAL A 358 8.86 -20.56 -8.96
CA VAL A 358 9.89 -20.08 -8.04
C VAL A 358 9.56 -18.66 -7.63
N LEU A 359 9.43 -18.41 -6.33
CA LEU A 359 9.30 -17.06 -5.76
C LEU A 359 10.65 -16.63 -5.22
N LEU A 360 11.20 -15.54 -5.76
CA LEU A 360 12.47 -14.97 -5.34
C LEU A 360 12.22 -13.71 -4.50
N ASP A 361 12.87 -13.64 -3.33
CA ASP A 361 12.86 -12.45 -2.44
C ASP A 361 14.28 -11.90 -2.39
N LEU A 362 14.41 -10.58 -2.37
CA LEU A 362 15.69 -9.90 -2.28
C LEU A 362 15.97 -9.40 -0.86
N THR A 363 17.23 -9.46 -0.46
CA THR A 363 17.68 -8.92 0.83
C THR A 363 17.99 -7.44 0.71
N ALA A 364 17.27 -6.58 1.44
CA ALA A 364 17.54 -5.14 1.50
C ALA A 364 17.60 -4.44 0.12
N ALA A 365 16.80 -4.89 -0.84
CA ALA A 365 16.87 -4.52 -2.26
C ALA A 365 16.99 -3.00 -2.52
N PHE A 366 16.19 -2.19 -1.83
CA PHE A 366 16.24 -0.72 -1.95
C PHE A 366 17.49 -0.11 -1.32
N ASP A 367 18.02 -0.74 -0.27
CA ASP A 367 19.12 -0.20 0.52
C ASP A 367 20.49 -0.48 -0.12
N THR A 368 20.57 -1.48 -1.03
CA THR A 368 21.82 -1.95 -1.66
C THR A 368 22.07 -1.43 -3.07
N VAL A 369 21.13 -0.70 -3.67
CA VAL A 369 21.27 -0.13 -5.02
C VAL A 369 22.54 0.69 -5.14
N ASP A 370 23.37 0.36 -6.12
CA ASP A 370 24.61 1.09 -6.42
C ASP A 370 24.31 2.31 -7.28
N HIS A 371 24.76 3.49 -6.83
CA HIS A 371 24.46 4.75 -7.51
C HIS A 371 25.15 4.84 -8.87
N LYS A 372 26.38 4.32 -9.01
CA LYS A 372 27.12 4.34 -10.30
C LYS A 372 26.44 3.45 -11.33
N ILE A 373 26.08 2.22 -10.92
CA ILE A 373 25.35 1.28 -11.79
C ILE A 373 23.98 1.87 -12.16
N LEU A 374 23.27 2.50 -11.21
CA LEU A 374 21.98 3.13 -11.50
C LEU A 374 22.12 4.24 -12.55
N ILE A 375 23.12 5.12 -12.43
CA ILE A 375 23.37 6.19 -13.41
C ILE A 375 23.67 5.59 -14.79
N THR A 376 24.56 4.59 -14.87
CA THR A 376 24.83 3.88 -16.14
C THR A 376 23.56 3.24 -16.72
N ARG A 377 22.68 2.73 -15.85
CA ARG A 377 21.38 2.15 -16.27
C ARG A 377 20.45 3.21 -16.86
N LEU A 378 20.36 4.37 -16.20
CA LEU A 378 19.57 5.50 -16.70
C LEU A 378 20.08 6.00 -18.04
N GLU A 379 21.40 6.09 -18.20
CA GLU A 379 22.04 6.53 -19.43
C GLU A 379 21.84 5.49 -20.57
N GLN A 380 22.25 4.27 -20.37
CA GLN A 380 22.33 3.27 -21.45
C GLN A 380 21.01 2.56 -21.74
N TRP A 381 20.25 2.19 -20.72
CA TRP A 381 19.02 1.39 -20.87
C TRP A 381 17.75 2.22 -20.96
N VAL A 382 17.77 3.43 -20.39
CA VAL A 382 16.61 4.32 -20.39
C VAL A 382 16.77 5.44 -21.43
N GLY A 383 18.00 5.82 -21.79
CA GLY A 383 18.28 6.89 -22.74
C GLY A 383 18.28 8.29 -22.13
N ILE A 384 18.62 8.41 -20.83
CA ILE A 384 18.74 9.71 -20.18
C ILE A 384 20.15 10.26 -20.39
N SER A 385 20.28 11.52 -20.82
CA SER A 385 21.54 12.18 -21.09
C SER A 385 21.53 13.64 -20.63
N GLY A 386 22.53 14.42 -20.97
CA GLY A 386 22.58 15.86 -20.77
C GLY A 386 22.27 16.31 -19.34
N THR A 387 21.56 17.44 -19.22
CA THR A 387 21.21 18.02 -17.92
C THR A 387 20.23 17.15 -17.14
N ALA A 388 19.40 16.35 -17.80
CA ALA A 388 18.54 15.39 -17.11
C ALA A 388 19.35 14.30 -16.38
N LEU A 389 20.45 13.80 -16.98
CA LEU A 389 21.34 12.83 -16.34
C LEU A 389 22.11 13.47 -15.17
N GLU A 390 22.60 14.70 -15.35
CA GLU A 390 23.26 15.46 -14.28
C GLU A 390 22.33 15.72 -13.10
N TRP A 391 21.04 15.94 -13.35
CA TRP A 391 20.04 16.03 -12.30
C TRP A 391 19.98 14.75 -11.46
N PHE A 392 19.99 13.56 -12.09
CA PHE A 392 20.01 12.28 -11.36
C PHE A 392 21.34 12.05 -10.63
N ARG A 393 22.48 12.47 -11.21
CA ARG A 393 23.79 12.44 -10.53
C ARG A 393 23.74 13.31 -9.26
N SER A 394 23.23 14.53 -9.38
CA SER A 394 23.04 15.43 -8.26
C SER A 394 22.05 14.88 -7.23
N TYR A 395 20.92 14.29 -7.68
CA TYR A 395 19.91 13.71 -6.80
C TYR A 395 20.45 12.57 -5.92
N LEU A 396 21.35 11.75 -6.45
CA LEU A 396 21.94 10.60 -5.74
C LEU A 396 23.19 10.98 -4.92
N SER A 397 23.90 12.06 -5.28
CA SER A 397 25.11 12.50 -4.60
C SER A 397 24.84 13.25 -3.29
N GLN A 398 25.81 13.21 -2.37
CA GLN A 398 25.80 13.98 -1.11
C GLN A 398 24.54 13.80 -0.27
N ARG A 399 23.88 12.66 -0.37
CA ARG A 399 22.73 12.35 0.47
C ARG A 399 23.15 12.00 1.88
N THR A 400 22.35 12.46 2.84
CA THR A 400 22.57 12.19 4.27
C THR A 400 21.29 11.70 4.93
N PHE A 401 21.44 10.99 6.03
CA PHE A 401 20.32 10.58 6.85
C PHE A 401 20.66 10.52 8.33
N CYS A 402 19.65 10.68 9.16
CA CYS A 402 19.68 10.41 10.58
C CYS A 402 18.48 9.54 10.96
N VAL A 403 18.52 8.91 12.14
CA VAL A 403 17.39 8.11 12.65
C VAL A 403 16.65 8.91 13.71
N GLY A 404 15.31 9.04 13.53
CA GLY A 404 14.45 9.80 14.45
C GLY A 404 13.39 8.92 15.13
N LEU A 405 13.34 8.96 16.47
CA LEU A 405 12.32 8.34 17.30
C LEU A 405 11.74 9.38 18.27
N ALA A 406 10.45 9.67 18.13
CA ALA A 406 9.78 10.75 18.87
C ALA A 406 10.53 12.09 18.78
N ASP A 407 11.15 12.52 19.87
CA ASP A 407 11.88 13.80 19.94
C ASP A 407 13.41 13.62 19.92
N SER A 408 13.89 12.37 19.85
CA SER A 408 15.33 12.04 19.78
C SER A 408 15.75 11.77 18.35
N VAL A 409 16.93 12.26 17.97
CA VAL A 409 17.52 12.11 16.63
C VAL A 409 18.97 11.69 16.79
N SER A 410 19.43 10.72 16.01
CA SER A 410 20.83 10.27 15.97
C SER A 410 21.76 11.31 15.33
N SER A 411 23.04 11.03 15.35
CA SER A 411 24.03 11.66 14.47
C SER A 411 23.64 11.48 13.00
N THR A 412 24.21 12.32 12.12
CA THR A 412 23.98 12.27 10.67
C THR A 412 25.06 11.43 10.00
N ALA A 413 24.63 10.54 9.11
CA ALA A 413 25.52 9.69 8.32
C ALA A 413 25.30 9.90 6.81
N PRO A 414 26.32 9.69 5.96
CA PRO A 414 26.17 9.73 4.52
C PRO A 414 25.39 8.50 4.01
N LEU A 415 24.57 8.70 2.98
CA LEU A 415 23.88 7.65 2.24
C LEU A 415 24.61 7.41 0.91
N SER A 416 25.62 6.53 0.90
CA SER A 416 26.45 6.23 -0.26
C SER A 416 25.85 5.20 -1.21
N HIS A 417 24.83 4.48 -0.77
CA HIS A 417 24.13 3.43 -1.51
C HIS A 417 22.64 3.46 -1.21
N GLY A 418 21.86 2.84 -2.08
CA GLY A 418 20.42 2.71 -1.92
C GLY A 418 19.63 3.91 -2.41
N VAL A 419 18.33 3.69 -2.54
CA VAL A 419 17.35 4.74 -2.83
C VAL A 419 16.42 4.89 -1.62
N PRO A 420 16.10 6.13 -1.19
CA PRO A 420 15.35 6.35 0.05
C PRO A 420 13.97 5.67 0.02
N GLN A 421 13.72 4.74 0.93
CA GLN A 421 12.40 4.11 1.07
C GLN A 421 11.38 5.12 1.61
N GLY A 422 10.69 5.82 0.72
CA GLY A 422 9.74 6.88 1.06
C GLY A 422 9.89 8.13 0.19
N SER A 423 10.86 8.19 -0.70
CA SER A 423 10.93 9.12 -1.81
C SER A 423 9.88 8.82 -2.88
N VAL A 424 9.60 9.77 -3.74
CA VAL A 424 8.69 9.59 -4.89
C VAL A 424 9.38 8.80 -6.00
N LEU A 425 10.64 9.14 -6.28
CA LEU A 425 11.43 8.52 -7.35
C LEU A 425 11.99 7.14 -6.99
N GLY A 426 12.25 6.85 -5.71
CA GLY A 426 12.97 5.64 -5.30
C GLY A 426 12.37 4.33 -5.83
N LEU A 427 11.04 4.25 -5.89
CA LEU A 427 10.35 3.07 -6.41
C LEU A 427 10.53 2.88 -7.91
N LEU A 428 10.47 3.98 -8.68
CA LEU A 428 10.70 3.97 -10.12
C LEU A 428 12.16 3.65 -10.43
N LEU A 429 13.10 4.32 -9.76
CA LEU A 429 14.53 4.09 -9.93
C LEU A 429 14.92 2.64 -9.65
N PHE A 430 14.33 2.02 -8.63
CA PHE A 430 14.53 0.59 -8.36
C PHE A 430 13.99 -0.29 -9.50
N SER A 431 12.81 0.03 -10.05
CA SER A 431 12.26 -0.71 -11.20
C SER A 431 13.14 -0.59 -12.44
N LEU A 432 13.73 0.60 -12.68
CA LEU A 432 14.67 0.84 -13.77
C LEU A 432 16.02 0.12 -13.52
N TYR A 433 16.45 0.03 -12.26
CA TYR A 433 17.64 -0.73 -11.89
C TYR A 433 17.52 -2.22 -12.26
N LEU A 434 16.31 -2.80 -12.17
CA LEU A 434 16.02 -4.20 -12.47
C LEU A 434 15.73 -4.48 -13.96
N LEU A 435 15.76 -3.49 -14.85
CA LEU A 435 15.42 -3.68 -16.29
C LEU A 435 16.12 -4.88 -16.96
N PRO A 436 17.44 -5.12 -16.78
CA PRO A 436 18.13 -6.21 -17.46
C PRO A 436 17.68 -7.61 -17.03
N LEU A 437 17.06 -7.74 -15.85
CA LEU A 437 16.54 -9.03 -15.37
C LEU A 437 15.57 -9.66 -16.38
N GLY A 438 14.71 -8.83 -17.01
CA GLY A 438 13.79 -9.29 -18.04
C GLY A 438 14.48 -9.86 -19.28
N SER A 439 15.64 -9.30 -19.70
CA SER A 439 16.40 -9.80 -20.84
C SER A 439 17.01 -11.18 -20.56
N ILE A 440 17.50 -11.40 -19.34
CA ILE A 440 18.04 -12.70 -18.91
C ILE A 440 16.96 -13.76 -18.92
N LEU A 441 15.79 -13.47 -18.36
CA LEU A 441 14.67 -14.40 -18.32
C LEU A 441 14.18 -14.78 -19.71
N ARG A 442 14.09 -13.82 -20.65
CA ARG A 442 13.71 -14.07 -22.05
C ARG A 442 14.77 -14.88 -22.81
N LYS A 443 16.06 -14.63 -22.58
CA LYS A 443 17.17 -15.42 -23.15
C LYS A 443 16.99 -16.92 -22.89
N HIS A 444 16.50 -17.28 -21.71
CA HIS A 444 16.25 -18.67 -21.32
C HIS A 444 14.83 -19.17 -21.66
N GLY A 445 13.97 -18.34 -22.25
CA GLY A 445 12.59 -18.70 -22.56
C GLY A 445 11.73 -18.96 -21.31
N ILE A 446 12.08 -18.34 -20.19
CA ILE A 446 11.39 -18.53 -18.89
C ILE A 446 10.30 -17.49 -18.72
N TYR A 447 9.12 -17.91 -18.32
CA TYR A 447 8.02 -17.00 -17.95
C TYR A 447 8.28 -16.36 -16.59
N PHE A 448 7.87 -15.10 -16.46
CA PHE A 448 8.06 -14.39 -15.22
C PHE A 448 7.02 -13.28 -15.02
N HIS A 449 6.89 -12.83 -13.79
CA HIS A 449 6.16 -11.65 -13.41
C HIS A 449 6.76 -11.02 -12.17
N CYS A 450 7.13 -9.74 -12.23
CA CYS A 450 7.71 -8.99 -11.13
C CYS A 450 6.67 -8.07 -10.47
N TYR A 451 6.70 -7.98 -9.17
CA TYR A 451 5.95 -7.00 -8.39
C TYR A 451 6.90 -6.25 -7.44
N ALA A 452 7.50 -5.18 -7.93
CA ALA A 452 8.64 -4.51 -7.32
C ALA A 452 9.85 -5.46 -7.16
N ASP A 453 10.25 -5.76 -5.93
CA ASP A 453 11.32 -6.69 -5.57
C ASP A 453 10.88 -8.16 -5.56
N ASP A 454 9.58 -8.45 -5.44
CA ASP A 454 9.06 -9.81 -5.50
C ASP A 454 9.05 -10.32 -6.96
N SER A 455 9.90 -11.29 -7.28
CA SER A 455 9.99 -11.89 -8.62
C SER A 455 9.40 -13.30 -8.63
N GLN A 456 8.46 -13.54 -9.54
CA GLN A 456 7.80 -14.81 -9.77
C GLN A 456 8.29 -15.36 -11.11
N ILE A 457 8.95 -16.52 -11.08
CA ILE A 457 9.51 -17.18 -12.25
C ILE A 457 8.83 -18.53 -12.38
N TYR A 458 8.33 -18.87 -13.57
CA TYR A 458 7.65 -20.15 -13.75
C TYR A 458 7.92 -20.74 -15.13
N VAL A 459 7.96 -22.08 -15.16
CA VAL A 459 8.25 -22.83 -16.37
C VAL A 459 7.30 -24.04 -16.48
N PRO A 460 6.61 -24.19 -17.62
CA PRO A 460 5.87 -25.40 -17.92
C PRO A 460 6.83 -26.51 -18.40
N LEU A 461 6.83 -27.65 -17.73
CA LEU A 461 7.63 -28.80 -18.02
C LEU A 461 6.79 -29.83 -18.78
N ARG A 462 7.29 -30.29 -19.93
CA ARG A 462 6.60 -31.28 -20.75
C ARG A 462 7.03 -32.70 -20.36
N LYS A 463 6.11 -33.63 -20.45
CA LYS A 463 6.38 -35.05 -20.24
C LYS A 463 7.38 -35.59 -21.28
N SER A 464 7.30 -35.10 -22.53
CA SER A 464 8.24 -35.45 -23.61
C SER A 464 9.69 -35.16 -23.26
N ASP A 465 9.92 -34.12 -22.43
CA ASP A 465 11.27 -33.65 -22.07
C ASP A 465 11.68 -34.20 -20.68
N SER A 466 11.05 -35.30 -20.22
CA SER A 466 11.28 -35.91 -18.91
C SER A 466 11.21 -34.94 -17.74
N TYR A 467 10.35 -33.89 -17.85
CA TYR A 467 10.22 -32.83 -16.85
C TYR A 467 11.53 -32.11 -16.49
N CYS A 468 12.36 -31.85 -17.50
CA CYS A 468 13.70 -31.31 -17.34
C CYS A 468 13.70 -29.87 -16.80
N VAL A 469 14.32 -29.64 -15.65
CA VAL A 469 14.48 -28.31 -15.02
C VAL A 469 15.81 -27.61 -15.36
N LYS A 470 16.66 -28.23 -16.16
CA LYS A 470 18.00 -27.66 -16.52
C LYS A 470 17.94 -26.24 -17.05
N PRO A 471 17.00 -25.86 -17.96
CA PRO A 471 16.89 -24.45 -18.41
C PRO A 471 16.57 -23.48 -17.27
N LEU A 472 15.73 -23.88 -16.32
CA LEU A 472 15.42 -23.08 -15.13
C LEU A 472 16.64 -22.91 -14.22
N LEU A 473 17.41 -24.00 -14.00
CA LEU A 473 18.64 -23.94 -13.19
C LEU A 473 19.71 -23.07 -13.85
N ALA A 474 19.89 -23.15 -15.17
CA ALA A 474 20.80 -22.29 -15.93
C ALA A 474 20.37 -20.82 -15.85
N CYS A 475 19.07 -20.54 -16.00
CA CYS A 475 18.51 -19.20 -15.83
C CYS A 475 18.76 -18.64 -14.43
N LEU A 476 18.53 -19.43 -13.38
CA LEU A 476 18.77 -19.02 -12.00
C LEU A 476 20.26 -18.78 -11.71
N HIS A 477 21.15 -19.52 -12.37
CA HIS A 477 22.59 -19.28 -12.31
C HIS A 477 22.94 -17.91 -12.90
N ASP A 478 22.45 -17.61 -14.11
CA ASP A 478 22.65 -16.31 -14.77
C ASP A 478 22.05 -15.16 -13.96
N ILE A 479 20.84 -15.34 -13.38
CA ILE A 479 20.23 -14.36 -12.50
C ILE A 479 21.09 -14.12 -11.25
N LYS A 480 21.61 -15.17 -10.63
CA LYS A 480 22.52 -15.05 -9.47
C LYS A 480 23.78 -14.26 -9.83
N ALA A 481 24.41 -14.58 -10.97
CA ALA A 481 25.57 -13.88 -11.45
C ALA A 481 25.29 -12.39 -11.70
N TRP A 482 24.20 -12.08 -12.41
CA TRP A 482 23.78 -10.70 -12.66
C TRP A 482 23.47 -9.94 -11.38
N MET A 483 22.77 -10.55 -10.43
CA MET A 483 22.46 -9.91 -9.14
C MET A 483 23.73 -9.59 -8.36
N SER A 484 24.72 -10.49 -8.37
CA SER A 484 26.02 -10.22 -7.73
C SER A 484 26.72 -9.02 -8.36
N LEU A 485 26.73 -8.89 -9.70
CA LEU A 485 27.26 -7.70 -10.39
C LEU A 485 26.54 -6.40 -9.99
N ASN A 486 25.26 -6.49 -9.66
CA ASN A 486 24.43 -5.35 -9.31
C ASN A 486 24.24 -5.17 -7.78
N PHE A 487 25.10 -5.75 -6.96
CA PHE A 487 25.04 -5.70 -5.49
C PHE A 487 23.67 -6.06 -4.89
N LEU A 488 22.92 -6.92 -5.57
CA LEU A 488 21.69 -7.49 -5.10
C LEU A 488 21.94 -8.90 -4.56
N ASN A 489 21.28 -9.27 -3.48
CA ASN A 489 21.48 -10.57 -2.86
C ASN A 489 20.15 -11.30 -2.67
N PHE A 490 20.09 -12.57 -3.06
CA PHE A 490 18.94 -13.42 -2.81
C PHE A 490 18.75 -13.69 -1.32
N ASN A 491 17.53 -13.68 -0.90
CA ASN A 491 17.14 -14.19 0.40
C ASN A 491 16.80 -15.68 0.27
N GLU A 492 17.80 -16.54 0.35
CA GLU A 492 17.61 -17.99 0.22
C GLU A 492 16.60 -18.54 1.23
N LYS A 493 16.55 -17.99 2.46
CA LYS A 493 15.60 -18.40 3.51
C LYS A 493 14.14 -18.11 3.17
N LYS A 494 13.90 -17.17 2.25
CA LYS A 494 12.57 -16.78 1.81
C LYS A 494 12.25 -17.25 0.38
N THR A 495 13.21 -17.76 -0.36
CA THR A 495 12.97 -18.37 -1.66
C THR A 495 12.04 -19.58 -1.47
N GLU A 496 10.98 -19.66 -2.25
CA GLU A 496 9.98 -20.72 -2.19
C GLU A 496 9.80 -21.33 -3.59
N VAL A 497 9.72 -22.65 -3.67
CA VAL A 497 9.47 -23.39 -4.90
C VAL A 497 8.21 -24.21 -4.76
N MET A 498 7.37 -24.23 -5.79
CA MET A 498 6.15 -25.04 -5.85
C MET A 498 6.03 -25.72 -7.20
N VAL A 499 5.56 -26.95 -7.18
CA VAL A 499 5.26 -27.74 -8.39
C VAL A 499 3.76 -27.94 -8.51
N PHE A 500 3.20 -27.55 -9.65
CA PHE A 500 1.80 -27.82 -10.00
C PHE A 500 1.73 -29.00 -10.97
N SER A 501 0.93 -29.99 -10.64
CA SER A 501 0.72 -31.18 -11.46
C SER A 501 -0.30 -30.94 -12.59
N GLY A 502 0.00 -31.43 -13.79
CA GLY A 502 -0.90 -31.41 -14.94
C GLY A 502 -2.00 -32.46 -14.93
N SER A 503 -1.82 -33.56 -14.15
CA SER A 503 -2.84 -34.59 -14.00
C SER A 503 -3.57 -34.40 -12.68
N GLY A 504 -4.90 -34.41 -12.67
CA GLY A 504 -5.73 -34.33 -11.45
C GLY A 504 -5.57 -35.53 -10.51
N THR A 505 -4.60 -36.41 -10.74
CA THR A 505 -4.19 -37.51 -9.88
C THR A 505 -3.23 -36.99 -8.81
N SER A 506 -3.42 -37.40 -7.58
CA SER A 506 -2.63 -37.02 -6.38
C SER A 506 -1.16 -37.49 -6.43
N VAL A 507 -0.71 -38.08 -7.51
CA VAL A 507 0.68 -38.45 -7.76
C VAL A 507 1.33 -37.25 -8.49
N THR A 508 2.00 -36.39 -7.75
CA THR A 508 2.98 -35.46 -8.31
C THR A 508 3.99 -36.30 -9.10
N PRO A 509 4.16 -36.05 -10.41
CA PRO A 509 5.27 -36.71 -11.12
C PRO A 509 6.55 -36.30 -10.38
N LEU A 510 7.47 -37.27 -10.25
CA LEU A 510 8.81 -37.01 -9.70
C LEU A 510 9.54 -36.04 -10.63
N VAL A 511 9.31 -34.76 -10.42
CA VAL A 511 10.12 -33.70 -11.04
C VAL A 511 11.40 -33.62 -10.22
N ASP A 512 12.52 -33.97 -10.85
CA ASP A 512 13.81 -33.74 -10.20
C ASP A 512 14.12 -32.26 -10.19
N LEU A 513 13.94 -31.65 -9.03
CA LEU A 513 14.20 -30.21 -8.81
C LEU A 513 15.69 -29.90 -8.64
N GLY A 514 16.57 -30.89 -8.55
CA GLY A 514 17.98 -30.68 -8.28
C GLY A 514 18.21 -29.80 -7.05
N SER A 515 19.01 -28.75 -7.18
CA SER A 515 19.31 -27.82 -6.08
C SER A 515 18.09 -27.03 -5.56
N LEU A 516 16.99 -27.00 -6.29
CA LEU A 516 15.77 -26.30 -5.85
C LEU A 516 14.94 -27.14 -4.88
N ALA A 517 15.22 -28.43 -4.71
CA ALA A 517 14.43 -29.33 -3.85
C ALA A 517 14.35 -28.85 -2.38
N GLN A 518 15.42 -28.21 -1.88
CA GLN A 518 15.48 -27.68 -0.51
C GLN A 518 14.48 -26.53 -0.27
N TYR A 519 14.02 -25.82 -1.30
CA TYR A 519 13.07 -24.71 -1.23
C TYR A 519 11.63 -25.14 -1.53
N HIS A 520 11.40 -26.42 -1.82
CA HIS A 520 10.08 -26.93 -2.18
C HIS A 520 9.10 -26.86 -1.02
N LYS A 521 7.91 -26.30 -1.28
CA LYS A 521 6.82 -26.20 -0.32
C LYS A 521 5.48 -26.58 -0.95
N GLN A 522 4.62 -27.21 -0.14
CA GLN A 522 3.25 -27.54 -0.56
C GLN A 522 2.30 -26.34 -0.48
N ILE A 523 2.64 -25.33 0.31
CA ILE A 523 1.88 -24.10 0.47
C ILE A 523 2.86 -22.95 0.46
N ILE A 524 2.68 -22.00 -0.47
CA ILE A 524 3.46 -20.77 -0.58
C ILE A 524 2.56 -19.55 -0.38
N THR A 525 3.18 -18.40 -0.12
CA THR A 525 2.44 -17.12 -0.05
C THR A 525 2.91 -16.20 -1.16
N ASN A 526 2.10 -16.04 -2.20
CA ASN A 526 2.38 -15.18 -3.34
C ASN A 526 1.56 -13.90 -3.27
N LEU A 527 2.19 -12.74 -3.20
CA LEU A 527 1.57 -11.41 -3.07
C LEU A 527 0.42 -11.39 -2.05
N GLY A 528 0.61 -12.06 -0.91
CA GLY A 528 -0.37 -12.12 0.17
C GLY A 528 -1.49 -13.15 0.00
N VAL A 529 -1.48 -13.95 -1.08
CA VAL A 529 -2.40 -15.06 -1.32
C VAL A 529 -1.69 -16.37 -1.04
N LYS A 530 -2.29 -17.22 -0.19
CA LYS A 530 -1.80 -18.58 0.06
C LYS A 530 -2.24 -19.51 -1.06
N VAL A 531 -1.27 -20.15 -1.70
CA VAL A 531 -1.47 -21.03 -2.83
C VAL A 531 -1.07 -22.45 -2.42
N ASP A 532 -1.86 -23.43 -2.81
CA ASP A 532 -1.60 -24.86 -2.65
C ASP A 532 -1.32 -25.52 -4.01
N THR A 533 -0.64 -26.68 -4.01
CA THR A 533 -0.26 -27.42 -5.22
C THR A 533 -1.44 -27.84 -6.10
N ASP A 534 -2.61 -28.02 -5.47
CA ASP A 534 -3.83 -28.40 -6.18
C ASP A 534 -4.61 -27.21 -6.74
N LEU A 535 -4.22 -25.96 -6.41
CA LEU A 535 -4.91 -24.72 -6.78
C LEU A 535 -6.36 -24.66 -6.25
N LYS A 536 -6.63 -25.30 -5.09
CA LYS A 536 -7.94 -25.29 -4.42
C LYS A 536 -8.16 -24.02 -3.61
N PHE A 537 -7.09 -23.33 -3.20
CA PHE A 537 -7.10 -22.14 -2.34
C PHE A 537 -7.73 -22.33 -0.96
N ASP A 538 -7.85 -23.58 -0.47
CA ASP A 538 -8.49 -23.87 0.82
C ASP A 538 -7.76 -23.19 1.98
N ASN A 539 -6.43 -23.17 1.96
CA ASN A 539 -5.61 -22.50 2.97
C ASN A 539 -5.79 -20.99 2.97
N GLN A 540 -5.97 -20.38 1.80
CA GLN A 540 -6.27 -18.96 1.67
C GLN A 540 -7.66 -18.65 2.21
N ILE A 541 -8.67 -19.40 1.80
CA ILE A 541 -10.05 -19.22 2.24
C ILE A 541 -10.15 -19.38 3.76
N ASN A 542 -9.48 -20.39 4.34
CA ASN A 542 -9.38 -20.58 5.79
C ASN A 542 -8.80 -19.36 6.50
N ALA A 543 -7.72 -18.79 5.96
CA ALA A 543 -7.08 -17.62 6.53
C ALA A 543 -8.00 -16.37 6.45
N VAL A 544 -8.68 -16.16 5.32
CA VAL A 544 -9.65 -15.08 5.14
C VAL A 544 -10.82 -15.22 6.12
N VAL A 545 -11.41 -16.41 6.22
CA VAL A 545 -12.53 -16.70 7.14
C VAL A 545 -12.10 -16.45 8.59
N LYS A 546 -10.97 -17.01 9.02
CA LYS A 546 -10.45 -16.84 10.40
C LYS A 546 -10.22 -15.37 10.73
N SER A 547 -9.53 -14.62 9.83
CA SER A 547 -9.24 -13.21 10.05
C SER A 547 -10.50 -12.34 10.03
N SER A 548 -11.45 -12.64 9.16
CA SER A 548 -12.71 -11.89 9.06
C SER A 548 -13.60 -12.08 10.28
N PHE A 549 -13.74 -13.30 10.80
CA PHE A 549 -14.48 -13.55 12.05
C PHE A 549 -13.79 -12.92 13.27
N PHE A 550 -12.46 -12.87 13.28
CA PHE A 550 -11.75 -12.11 14.31
C PHE A 550 -12.14 -10.63 14.27
N GLN A 551 -12.15 -10.00 13.08
CA GLN A 551 -12.57 -8.62 12.93
C GLN A 551 -14.04 -8.42 13.33
N LEU A 552 -14.95 -9.29 12.91
CA LEU A 552 -16.37 -9.20 13.29
C LEU A 552 -16.58 -9.21 14.80
N ARG A 553 -15.82 -10.05 15.54
CA ARG A 553 -15.84 -10.05 17.01
C ARG A 553 -15.36 -8.74 17.62
N GLN A 554 -14.32 -8.12 17.03
CA GLN A 554 -13.87 -6.80 17.49
C GLN A 554 -14.91 -5.71 17.17
N LEU A 555 -15.48 -5.74 15.97
CA LEU A 555 -16.49 -4.79 15.54
C LEU A 555 -17.77 -4.88 16.37
N ALA A 556 -18.17 -6.08 16.83
CA ALA A 556 -19.30 -6.25 17.71
C ALA A 556 -19.16 -5.44 19.02
N LYS A 557 -17.94 -5.31 19.55
CA LYS A 557 -17.67 -4.54 20.78
C LYS A 557 -17.86 -3.03 20.57
N ILE A 558 -17.63 -2.52 19.36
CA ILE A 558 -17.73 -1.09 19.06
C ILE A 558 -19.07 -0.71 18.43
N LYS A 559 -19.91 -1.66 18.06
CA LYS A 559 -21.25 -1.40 17.53
C LYS A 559 -22.06 -0.40 18.37
N PRO A 560 -22.08 -0.45 19.73
CA PRO A 560 -22.83 0.50 20.56
C PRO A 560 -22.36 1.97 20.46
N VAL A 561 -21.11 2.19 20.02
CA VAL A 561 -20.50 3.54 19.93
C VAL A 561 -20.48 4.11 18.50
N LEU A 562 -21.16 3.46 17.54
CA LEU A 562 -21.28 3.93 16.16
C LEU A 562 -22.75 3.98 15.72
N GLN A 563 -23.08 4.92 14.83
CA GLN A 563 -24.35 4.92 14.11
C GLN A 563 -24.34 3.83 13.03
N LYS A 564 -25.53 3.32 12.66
CA LYS A 564 -25.67 2.19 11.72
C LYS A 564 -24.94 2.41 10.39
N GLN A 565 -25.10 3.59 9.77
CA GLN A 565 -24.46 3.93 8.49
C GLN A 565 -22.93 3.91 8.59
N HIS A 566 -22.36 4.49 9.65
CA HIS A 566 -20.93 4.52 9.89
C HIS A 566 -20.38 3.14 10.27
N PHE A 567 -21.18 2.32 10.93
CA PHE A 567 -20.83 0.94 11.23
C PHE A 567 -20.76 0.08 9.97
N GLU A 568 -21.63 0.32 8.99
CA GLU A 568 -21.55 -0.31 7.66
C GLU A 568 -20.23 0.03 6.95
N THR A 569 -19.84 1.31 6.92
CA THR A 569 -18.54 1.74 6.37
C THR A 569 -17.38 0.98 7.00
N VAL A 570 -17.43 0.80 8.32
CA VAL A 570 -16.40 0.06 9.05
C VAL A 570 -16.41 -1.44 8.69
N ILE A 571 -17.58 -2.06 8.56
CA ILE A 571 -17.70 -3.45 8.09
C ILE A 571 -17.07 -3.61 6.70
N HIS A 572 -17.34 -2.68 5.79
CA HIS A 572 -16.73 -2.71 4.46
C HIS A 572 -15.21 -2.61 4.55
N ALA A 573 -14.67 -1.70 5.36
CA ALA A 573 -13.23 -1.51 5.49
C ALA A 573 -12.50 -2.69 6.13
N PHE A 574 -13.13 -3.44 7.04
CA PHE A 574 -12.46 -4.47 7.83
C PHE A 574 -12.77 -5.90 7.39
N VAL A 575 -13.94 -6.13 6.79
CA VAL A 575 -14.43 -7.46 6.43
C VAL A 575 -14.56 -7.61 4.93
N THR A 576 -15.32 -6.71 4.26
CA THR A 576 -15.58 -6.83 2.82
C THR A 576 -14.29 -6.73 2.00
N THR A 577 -13.37 -5.83 2.36
CA THR A 577 -12.06 -5.71 1.69
C THR A 577 -11.25 -6.99 1.75
N ARG A 578 -11.39 -7.80 2.82
CA ARG A 578 -10.72 -9.11 2.94
C ARG A 578 -11.36 -10.18 2.06
N LEU A 579 -12.70 -10.15 1.94
CA LEU A 579 -13.44 -11.05 1.04
C LEU A 579 -13.15 -10.74 -0.43
N ASP A 580 -12.85 -9.47 -0.75
CA ASP A 580 -12.62 -9.01 -2.12
C ASP A 580 -11.16 -9.01 -2.55
N TYR A 581 -10.21 -9.22 -1.63
CA TYR A 581 -8.80 -9.24 -1.97
C TYR A 581 -8.47 -10.46 -2.84
N CYS A 582 -8.05 -10.22 -4.08
CA CYS A 582 -7.72 -11.23 -5.09
C CYS A 582 -8.82 -12.30 -5.27
N ASN A 583 -10.08 -11.95 -5.07
CA ASN A 583 -11.19 -12.90 -5.14
C ASN A 583 -11.50 -13.39 -6.58
N ALA A 584 -11.01 -12.70 -7.61
CA ALA A 584 -11.10 -13.17 -8.99
C ALA A 584 -10.44 -14.54 -9.18
N LEU A 585 -9.42 -14.88 -8.38
CA LEU A 585 -8.77 -16.19 -8.39
C LEU A 585 -9.66 -17.36 -7.87
N TYR A 586 -10.75 -17.03 -7.17
CA TYR A 586 -11.64 -18.04 -6.58
C TYR A 586 -12.72 -18.54 -7.56
N LEU A 587 -12.72 -18.07 -8.81
CA LEU A 587 -13.64 -18.61 -9.79
C LEU A 587 -13.37 -20.12 -10.01
N GLY A 588 -14.45 -20.93 -10.01
CA GLY A 588 -14.36 -22.37 -10.16
C GLY A 588 -13.79 -23.13 -8.95
N VAL A 589 -13.56 -22.47 -7.83
CA VAL A 589 -13.26 -23.10 -6.55
C VAL A 589 -14.51 -23.85 -6.02
N ASN A 590 -14.30 -24.91 -5.25
CA ASN A 590 -15.35 -25.75 -4.70
C ASN A 590 -16.44 -24.91 -3.99
N GLY A 591 -17.71 -25.26 -4.24
CA GLY A 591 -18.86 -24.58 -3.66
C GLY A 591 -18.86 -24.55 -2.13
N SER A 592 -18.36 -25.60 -1.47
CA SER A 592 -18.22 -25.63 0.00
C SER A 592 -17.26 -24.56 0.53
N SER A 593 -16.16 -24.29 -0.16
CA SER A 593 -15.21 -23.25 0.19
C SER A 593 -15.79 -21.83 -0.04
N ILE A 594 -16.53 -21.64 -1.13
CA ILE A 594 -17.26 -20.37 -1.37
C ILE A 594 -18.36 -20.17 -0.32
N ALA A 595 -19.07 -21.22 0.07
CA ALA A 595 -20.09 -21.15 1.14
C ALA A 595 -19.50 -20.68 2.47
N ARG A 596 -18.25 -21.06 2.80
CA ARG A 596 -17.55 -20.59 4.00
C ARG A 596 -17.27 -19.07 3.97
N LEU A 597 -16.90 -18.52 2.81
CA LEU A 597 -16.79 -17.07 2.63
C LEU A 597 -18.16 -16.38 2.73
N GLN A 598 -19.22 -17.02 2.21
CA GLN A 598 -20.58 -16.52 2.32
C GLN A 598 -21.06 -16.45 3.78
N LEU A 599 -20.67 -17.42 4.63
CA LEU A 599 -20.97 -17.35 6.07
C LEU A 599 -20.38 -16.10 6.75
N VAL A 600 -19.19 -15.66 6.34
CA VAL A 600 -18.59 -14.41 6.84
C VAL A 600 -19.47 -13.21 6.46
N GLN A 601 -19.87 -13.13 5.18
CA GLN A 601 -20.75 -12.06 4.70
C GLN A 601 -22.09 -12.04 5.43
N ASN A 602 -22.69 -13.22 5.62
CA ASN A 602 -23.94 -13.39 6.36
C ASN A 602 -23.81 -12.92 7.81
N ALA A 603 -22.71 -13.28 8.48
CA ALA A 603 -22.45 -12.83 9.84
C ALA A 603 -22.25 -11.31 9.93
N ALA A 604 -21.60 -10.71 8.94
CA ALA A 604 -21.44 -9.25 8.85
C ALA A 604 -22.79 -8.54 8.66
N ALA A 605 -23.65 -9.05 7.79
CA ALA A 605 -24.99 -8.51 7.55
C ALA A 605 -25.87 -8.62 8.82
N ARG A 606 -25.87 -9.77 9.50
CA ARG A 606 -26.58 -9.95 10.77
C ARG A 606 -26.04 -9.03 11.87
N LEU A 607 -24.73 -8.87 11.95
CA LEU A 607 -24.14 -7.95 12.91
C LEU A 607 -24.58 -6.51 12.67
N LEU A 608 -24.66 -6.06 11.40
CA LEU A 608 -25.09 -4.72 11.03
C LEU A 608 -26.57 -4.48 11.38
N THR A 609 -27.44 -5.40 10.95
CA THR A 609 -28.91 -5.25 11.06
C THR A 609 -29.46 -5.64 12.42
N GLY A 610 -28.75 -6.48 13.18
CA GLY A 610 -29.24 -7.05 14.43
C GLY A 610 -30.14 -8.28 14.24
N THR A 611 -30.19 -8.82 13.01
CA THR A 611 -31.02 -9.98 12.63
C THR A 611 -30.58 -11.26 13.33
N ARG A 612 -31.52 -12.08 13.75
CA ARG A 612 -31.27 -13.32 14.50
C ARG A 612 -30.71 -14.43 13.61
N LYS A 613 -30.05 -15.42 14.23
CA LYS A 613 -29.35 -16.50 13.52
C LYS A 613 -30.25 -17.35 12.61
N TYR A 614 -31.49 -17.56 13.01
CA TYR A 614 -32.46 -18.42 12.31
C TYR A 614 -33.26 -17.70 11.23
N GLU A 615 -33.19 -16.35 11.13
CA GLU A 615 -33.88 -15.62 10.08
C GLU A 615 -33.16 -15.78 8.73
N HIS A 616 -33.94 -15.81 7.64
CA HIS A 616 -33.39 -15.91 6.28
C HIS A 616 -32.52 -14.71 5.94
N ILE A 617 -31.33 -14.98 5.40
CA ILE A 617 -30.32 -13.94 5.14
C ILE A 617 -30.50 -13.25 3.78
N SER A 618 -31.09 -13.93 2.79
CA SER A 618 -31.22 -13.40 1.42
C SER A 618 -31.97 -12.06 1.35
N PRO A 619 -33.13 -11.88 2.02
CA PRO A 619 -33.82 -10.59 2.04
C PRO A 619 -32.99 -9.48 2.68
N ILE A 620 -32.13 -9.82 3.65
CA ILE A 620 -31.28 -8.86 4.34
C ILE A 620 -30.14 -8.42 3.40
N LEU A 621 -29.48 -9.34 2.71
CA LEU A 621 -28.46 -9.02 1.73
C LEU A 621 -29.05 -8.15 0.60
N ALA A 622 -30.26 -8.47 0.15
CA ALA A 622 -30.99 -7.68 -0.83
C ALA A 622 -31.27 -6.24 -0.33
N SER A 623 -31.79 -6.07 0.89
CA SER A 623 -32.05 -4.75 1.48
C SER A 623 -30.78 -3.91 1.71
N LEU A 624 -29.63 -4.56 1.93
CA LEU A 624 -28.33 -3.90 2.05
C LEU A 624 -27.65 -3.67 0.68
N HIS A 625 -28.23 -4.10 -0.43
CA HIS A 625 -27.63 -4.11 -1.75
C HIS A 625 -26.25 -4.82 -1.80
N TRP A 626 -26.09 -5.89 -1.01
CA TRP A 626 -24.86 -6.67 -0.97
C TRP A 626 -24.96 -7.89 -1.88
N LEU A 627 -24.17 -7.89 -2.95
CA LEU A 627 -24.03 -9.06 -3.82
C LEU A 627 -23.46 -10.25 -3.03
N PRO A 628 -24.04 -11.47 -3.14
CA PRO A 628 -23.44 -12.67 -2.60
C PRO A 628 -22.03 -12.92 -3.11
N VAL A 629 -21.19 -13.62 -2.34
CA VAL A 629 -19.75 -13.81 -2.63
C VAL A 629 -19.51 -14.35 -4.04
N HIS A 630 -20.32 -15.33 -4.48
CA HIS A 630 -20.19 -15.89 -5.83
C HIS A 630 -20.34 -14.81 -6.93
N PHE A 631 -21.34 -13.94 -6.82
CA PHE A 631 -21.55 -12.86 -7.75
C PHE A 631 -20.52 -11.73 -7.62
N ARG A 632 -19.91 -11.54 -6.44
CA ARG A 632 -18.81 -10.61 -6.26
C ARG A 632 -17.56 -11.05 -7.04
N ILE A 633 -17.29 -12.38 -7.09
CA ILE A 633 -16.21 -12.96 -7.88
C ILE A 633 -16.46 -12.71 -9.38
N GLN A 634 -17.67 -12.98 -9.85
CA GLN A 634 -18.05 -12.72 -11.25
C GLN A 634 -17.97 -11.22 -11.60
N PHE A 635 -18.48 -10.35 -10.72
CA PHE A 635 -18.40 -8.91 -10.87
C PHE A 635 -16.94 -8.44 -11.05
N LYS A 636 -16.03 -8.94 -10.21
CA LYS A 636 -14.62 -8.58 -10.28
C LYS A 636 -13.98 -9.03 -11.60
N LEU A 637 -14.23 -10.26 -12.02
CA LEU A 637 -13.68 -10.81 -13.26
C LEU A 637 -14.17 -10.05 -14.50
N LEU A 638 -15.47 -9.78 -14.55
CA LEU A 638 -16.09 -8.97 -15.60
C LEU A 638 -15.58 -7.52 -15.61
N LEU A 639 -15.29 -6.97 -14.44
CA LEU A 639 -14.67 -5.66 -14.32
C LEU A 639 -13.25 -5.64 -14.91
N PHE A 640 -12.46 -6.69 -14.69
CA PHE A 640 -11.14 -6.83 -15.35
C PHE A 640 -11.27 -7.01 -16.85
N ALA A 641 -12.25 -7.79 -17.31
CA ALA A 641 -12.53 -7.94 -18.75
C ALA A 641 -12.87 -6.59 -19.40
N PHE A 642 -13.81 -5.85 -18.82
CA PHE A 642 -14.17 -4.50 -19.30
C PHE A 642 -12.96 -3.57 -19.34
N LYS A 643 -12.18 -3.54 -18.27
CA LYS A 643 -10.98 -2.69 -18.20
C LYS A 643 -9.93 -3.08 -19.24
N ALA A 644 -9.72 -4.37 -19.47
CA ALA A 644 -8.79 -4.87 -20.47
C ALA A 644 -9.20 -4.49 -21.90
N LEU A 645 -10.49 -4.57 -22.22
CA LEU A 645 -11.04 -4.20 -23.52
C LEU A 645 -11.04 -2.69 -23.81
N ASN A 646 -11.02 -1.87 -22.76
CA ASN A 646 -11.08 -0.40 -22.86
C ASN A 646 -9.74 0.30 -22.50
N GLY A 647 -8.60 -0.39 -22.50
CA GLY A 647 -7.29 0.21 -22.22
C GLY A 647 -7.10 0.65 -20.74
N LEU A 648 -7.96 0.19 -19.83
CA LEU A 648 -7.95 0.53 -18.40
C LEU A 648 -7.34 -0.57 -17.52
N ALA A 649 -6.63 -1.53 -18.13
CA ALA A 649 -5.92 -2.61 -17.46
C ALA A 649 -4.50 -2.76 -18.06
N PRO A 650 -3.61 -3.49 -17.40
CA PRO A 650 -2.29 -3.76 -17.95
C PRO A 650 -2.33 -4.48 -19.30
N PRO A 651 -1.40 -4.19 -20.22
CA PRO A 651 -1.34 -4.83 -21.56
C PRO A 651 -1.33 -6.36 -21.50
N TYR A 652 -0.62 -6.95 -20.53
CA TYR A 652 -0.52 -8.40 -20.32
C TYR A 652 -1.87 -9.08 -19.95
N LEU A 653 -2.90 -8.33 -19.53
CA LEU A 653 -4.26 -8.86 -19.37
C LEU A 653 -5.09 -8.62 -20.63
N ALA A 654 -4.89 -7.48 -21.32
CA ALA A 654 -5.59 -7.16 -22.53
C ALA A 654 -5.28 -8.19 -23.65
N GLU A 655 -4.03 -8.59 -23.78
CA GLU A 655 -3.59 -9.60 -24.77
C GLU A 655 -4.23 -10.99 -24.59
N LEU A 656 -4.80 -11.28 -23.42
CA LEU A 656 -5.48 -12.56 -23.15
C LEU A 656 -6.93 -12.58 -23.68
N LEU A 657 -7.48 -11.45 -24.09
CA LEU A 657 -8.87 -11.33 -24.53
C LEU A 657 -8.92 -10.97 -26.01
N HIS A 658 -9.47 -11.87 -26.81
CA HIS A 658 -9.56 -11.68 -28.24
C HIS A 658 -11.03 -11.48 -28.66
N PRO A 659 -11.36 -10.46 -29.47
CA PRO A 659 -12.68 -10.33 -30.09
C PRO A 659 -13.04 -11.56 -30.93
N TYR A 660 -14.28 -11.97 -30.85
CA TYR A 660 -14.80 -13.00 -31.77
C TYR A 660 -15.10 -12.38 -33.13
N ILE A 661 -14.32 -12.78 -34.11
CA ILE A 661 -14.52 -12.37 -35.52
C ILE A 661 -15.02 -13.60 -36.27
N PRO A 662 -16.30 -13.62 -36.68
CA PRO A 662 -16.83 -14.74 -37.45
C PRO A 662 -16.22 -14.78 -38.86
N SER A 663 -16.01 -15.97 -39.41
CA SER A 663 -15.46 -16.17 -40.78
C SER A 663 -16.44 -15.78 -41.90
N ARG A 664 -17.70 -15.58 -41.56
CA ARG A 664 -18.75 -15.11 -42.46
C ARG A 664 -19.55 -14.02 -41.78
N SER A 665 -20.25 -13.16 -42.56
CA SER A 665 -21.14 -12.15 -41.98
C SER A 665 -22.32 -12.85 -41.28
N LEU A 666 -22.24 -12.88 -39.94
CA LEU A 666 -23.26 -13.44 -39.07
C LEU A 666 -23.93 -12.33 -38.27
N ARG A 667 -25.19 -12.53 -37.85
CA ARG A 667 -25.92 -11.64 -36.94
C ARG A 667 -25.22 -11.43 -35.61
N SER A 668 -24.25 -12.30 -35.25
CA SER A 668 -23.45 -12.20 -34.05
C SER A 668 -22.20 -11.31 -34.17
N ALA A 669 -21.90 -10.81 -35.38
CA ALA A 669 -20.71 -9.99 -35.61
C ALA A 669 -20.71 -8.70 -34.76
N ASP A 670 -21.86 -8.06 -34.58
CA ASP A 670 -22.04 -6.78 -33.89
C ASP A 670 -22.31 -6.96 -32.37
N GLN A 671 -22.24 -8.19 -31.86
CA GLN A 671 -22.57 -8.49 -30.46
C GLN A 671 -21.41 -8.31 -29.47
N LEU A 672 -20.27 -7.81 -29.92
CA LEU A 672 -19.07 -7.60 -29.07
C LEU A 672 -18.70 -8.84 -28.24
N LEU A 673 -18.78 -10.01 -28.86
CA LEU A 673 -18.44 -11.27 -28.23
C LEU A 673 -16.91 -11.47 -28.19
N LEU A 674 -16.46 -12.26 -27.21
CA LEU A 674 -15.07 -12.66 -27.08
C LEU A 674 -14.90 -14.13 -27.47
N ARG A 675 -13.74 -14.44 -28.06
CA ARG A 675 -13.35 -15.83 -28.38
C ARG A 675 -13.10 -16.57 -27.08
N VAL A 676 -13.73 -17.72 -26.90
CA VAL A 676 -13.50 -18.63 -25.77
C VAL A 676 -12.55 -19.74 -26.19
N PRO A 677 -11.33 -19.81 -25.65
CA PRO A 677 -10.40 -20.90 -25.92
C PRO A 677 -10.99 -22.26 -25.48
N ARG A 678 -10.65 -23.32 -26.20
CA ARG A 678 -11.02 -24.68 -25.81
C ARG A 678 -10.14 -25.15 -24.65
N THR A 679 -10.73 -25.82 -23.68
CA THR A 679 -10.05 -26.36 -22.49
C THR A 679 -10.49 -27.80 -22.26
N ARG A 680 -9.65 -28.57 -21.55
CA ARG A 680 -9.89 -30.00 -21.26
C ARG A 680 -10.49 -30.20 -19.88
N LEU A 681 -10.00 -29.47 -18.87
CA LEU A 681 -10.30 -29.71 -17.46
C LEU A 681 -11.08 -28.54 -16.85
N LYS A 682 -12.25 -28.83 -16.29
CA LYS A 682 -13.08 -27.83 -15.60
C LYS A 682 -12.38 -27.16 -14.42
N LEU A 683 -11.57 -27.91 -13.66
CA LEU A 683 -10.88 -27.42 -12.47
C LEU A 683 -9.54 -26.71 -12.79
N ARG A 684 -9.14 -26.66 -14.06
CA ARG A 684 -7.90 -26.04 -14.54
C ARG A 684 -8.20 -24.99 -15.62
N GLY A 685 -8.27 -25.41 -16.89
CA GLY A 685 -8.42 -24.49 -18.02
C GLY A 685 -9.63 -23.59 -17.95
N GLU A 686 -10.80 -24.07 -17.48
CA GLU A 686 -11.99 -23.21 -17.34
C GLU A 686 -11.84 -22.09 -16.31
N ARG A 687 -10.86 -22.19 -15.40
CA ARG A 687 -10.56 -21.16 -14.38
C ARG A 687 -9.58 -20.09 -14.88
N ALA A 688 -8.87 -20.35 -15.98
CA ALA A 688 -7.97 -19.37 -16.58
C ALA A 688 -8.73 -18.10 -16.98
N PHE A 689 -8.12 -16.94 -16.76
CA PHE A 689 -8.73 -15.65 -17.09
C PHE A 689 -9.12 -15.56 -18.57
N ALA A 690 -8.24 -16.03 -19.47
CA ALA A 690 -8.48 -16.08 -20.92
C ALA A 690 -9.70 -16.92 -21.32
N VAL A 691 -10.21 -17.78 -20.46
CA VAL A 691 -11.38 -18.64 -20.71
C VAL A 691 -12.60 -18.17 -19.92
N ALA A 692 -12.41 -17.94 -18.65
CA ALA A 692 -13.48 -17.60 -17.72
C ALA A 692 -14.08 -16.21 -18.01
N ALA A 693 -13.23 -15.21 -18.26
CA ALA A 693 -13.68 -13.86 -18.54
C ALA A 693 -14.50 -13.78 -19.83
N PRO A 694 -14.08 -14.37 -21.00
CA PRO A 694 -14.92 -14.45 -22.17
C PRO A 694 -16.23 -15.20 -21.98
N LYS A 695 -16.25 -16.32 -21.25
CA LYS A 695 -17.50 -17.06 -20.95
C LYS A 695 -18.51 -16.18 -20.23
N LEU A 696 -18.07 -15.49 -19.16
CA LEU A 696 -18.92 -14.60 -18.39
C LEU A 696 -19.31 -13.34 -19.19
N TRP A 697 -18.39 -12.79 -19.98
CA TRP A 697 -18.65 -11.63 -20.84
C TRP A 697 -19.72 -11.93 -21.90
N ASN A 698 -19.61 -13.04 -22.58
CA ASN A 698 -20.55 -13.45 -23.62
C ASN A 698 -21.97 -13.75 -23.06
N ALA A 699 -22.07 -14.08 -21.78
CA ALA A 699 -23.35 -14.27 -21.10
C ALA A 699 -24.04 -12.97 -20.71
N LEU A 700 -23.34 -11.83 -20.75
CA LEU A 700 -23.95 -10.51 -20.45
C LEU A 700 -24.90 -10.09 -21.58
N PRO A 701 -25.98 -9.36 -21.25
CA PRO A 701 -26.81 -8.68 -22.25
C PRO A 701 -26.01 -7.67 -23.10
N LEU A 702 -26.36 -7.51 -24.36
CA LEU A 702 -25.65 -6.64 -25.30
C LEU A 702 -25.54 -5.20 -24.82
N HIS A 703 -26.60 -4.63 -24.24
CA HIS A 703 -26.61 -3.26 -23.75
C HIS A 703 -25.59 -3.00 -22.63
N ILE A 704 -25.16 -4.05 -21.89
CA ILE A 704 -24.07 -3.93 -20.87
C ILE A 704 -22.71 -3.97 -21.54
N ARG A 705 -22.53 -4.80 -22.57
CA ARG A 705 -21.27 -4.95 -23.30
C ARG A 705 -20.91 -3.72 -24.15
N GLN A 706 -21.93 -2.96 -24.61
CA GLN A 706 -21.75 -1.77 -25.45
C GLN A 706 -21.36 -0.50 -24.67
N VAL A 707 -21.37 -0.54 -23.34
CA VAL A 707 -21.06 0.64 -22.52
C VAL A 707 -19.57 0.94 -22.60
N SER A 708 -19.21 2.22 -22.84
CA SER A 708 -17.83 2.71 -22.85
C SER A 708 -17.36 3.24 -21.49
N SER A 709 -18.27 3.78 -20.68
CA SER A 709 -17.96 4.37 -19.38
C SER A 709 -17.83 3.32 -18.28
N LEU A 710 -16.70 3.31 -17.60
CA LEU A 710 -16.45 2.44 -16.45
C LEU A 710 -17.48 2.61 -15.32
N PHE A 711 -17.93 3.84 -15.09
CA PHE A 711 -18.94 4.13 -14.06
C PHE A 711 -20.28 3.49 -14.41
N HIS A 712 -20.76 3.69 -15.63
CA HIS A 712 -22.02 3.11 -16.11
C HIS A 712 -21.94 1.58 -16.18
N PHE A 713 -20.82 1.03 -16.66
CA PHE A 713 -20.61 -0.42 -16.68
C PHE A 713 -20.73 -1.04 -15.30
N LYS A 714 -20.07 -0.46 -14.29
CA LYS A 714 -20.17 -0.95 -12.90
C LYS A 714 -21.60 -0.93 -12.37
N SER A 715 -22.36 0.12 -12.68
CA SER A 715 -23.73 0.27 -12.23
C SER A 715 -24.64 -0.79 -12.87
N LEU A 716 -24.62 -0.90 -14.19
CA LEU A 716 -25.44 -1.87 -14.94
C LEU A 716 -25.06 -3.32 -14.60
N LEU A 717 -23.77 -3.62 -14.52
CA LEU A 717 -23.30 -4.94 -14.14
C LEU A 717 -23.76 -5.32 -12.72
N LYS A 718 -23.66 -4.39 -11.75
CA LYS A 718 -24.13 -4.64 -10.40
C LYS A 718 -25.62 -4.92 -10.37
N THR A 719 -26.42 -4.13 -11.09
CA THR A 719 -27.89 -4.32 -11.22
C THR A 719 -28.22 -5.67 -11.85
N HIS A 720 -27.57 -6.03 -12.95
CA HIS A 720 -27.77 -7.31 -13.61
C HIS A 720 -27.48 -8.50 -12.69
N LEU A 721 -26.31 -8.51 -12.06
CA LEU A 721 -25.93 -9.58 -11.14
C LEU A 721 -26.80 -9.60 -9.88
N PHE A 722 -27.31 -8.46 -9.44
CA PHE A 722 -28.25 -8.36 -8.32
C PHE A 722 -29.61 -8.99 -8.67
N THR A 723 -30.12 -8.72 -9.89
CA THR A 723 -31.32 -9.35 -10.41
C THR A 723 -31.16 -10.87 -10.47
N LEU A 724 -30.03 -11.37 -10.98
CA LEU A 724 -29.74 -12.81 -11.00
C LEU A 724 -29.64 -13.42 -9.60
N ALA A 725 -29.14 -12.65 -8.63
CA ALA A 725 -28.96 -13.16 -7.26
C ALA A 725 -30.25 -13.28 -6.44
N PHE A 726 -31.24 -12.38 -6.69
CA PHE A 726 -32.39 -12.21 -5.82
C PHE A 726 -33.75 -12.32 -6.52
N ASN A 727 -33.85 -12.14 -7.85
CA ASN A 727 -35.12 -12.16 -8.58
C ASN A 727 -35.35 -13.44 -9.40
N THR A 728 -34.48 -14.43 -9.34
CA THR A 728 -34.61 -15.72 -10.05
C THR A 728 -35.37 -16.77 -9.23
N ARG A 729 -36.27 -16.36 -8.33
CA ARG A 729 -37.18 -17.25 -7.60
C ARG A 729 -38.61 -17.01 -8.02
#